data_b2c885313b16ef13ea1d80f633a6eadd
#
_entry.id   b2c885313b16ef13ea1d80f633a6eadd
#
_cell.length_a   1.000
_cell.length_b   1.000
_cell.length_c   1.000
_cell.angle_alpha   90.00
_cell.angle_beta   90.00
_cell.angle_gamma   90.00
#
_symmetry.space_group_name_H-M   'P 1'
#
loop_
_entity.id
_entity.type
_entity.pdbx_description
1 polymer ?
#
loop_
_entity_poly.entity_id
_entity_poly.type
_entity_poly.pdbx_seq_one_letter_code
_entity_poly.pdbx_strand_id
1 'polypeptide(L)'
;MKLENNFVINRYDFNSSMFSEFHNIHYAKDLWPIVYILSDGTIKEAYVGETTDTYARMNNHLKNNAKNKLTAVHLITSDKFNKSATLDVESNLIKYISGDGQYKLLNANIGLANHNYYQKKEIYWDIFKSIWDKLRAEGISKHSIDYIDNSDLFKYSPYKSLTIEQRDGLLVILKGLLNEDFKTIIVEGGAGTGKTILAVFLFKLLISNNEDFNFKEFGDDESEFIQTIFELKKKFPNPRMALVVPMSSFRNTLKKVFKNIKGLNANMVIGPAEIAKENFDIIFVDESHRLRRRVNLGTYFHAFDVVCEKLNLDKSKCTELDWVIKQSKNAILFYDENQSIKPSDVKKEDFDKLKSSSLTKVEYLKSQFRVKGGNNYVKYVSNLLNCKLDLAKEIFNSSEYEFLLFDSIEEMVTEIKLRNTENDLSRLIAGYSWPWISKNDKSLYDIKIGNYELQWNSVSDDFINSPNAINEVGCIHTTQGYDLNYSGIIFGNEITYDKTKNEIVILKENYFDKNGKQSIVDFEELKKFIINIYKTIMLRGIKGTYVYVCDKNLKEYFARHISKFKTEKSITILPLTKVLPFENSVPIYDLRAAAGAFSQLQTVNANDYEWISLPPRYRPSTDLFACKIEGESMNKVIPNGSICLFRKYSGGSRNGKIVLVEHTSKQESEFGSGYTVKEYHSRKNTEGDQWSHQSVTLKPLTYNLEYADIELTEDESINLIVIGIFECVL
;
A
#
# COMPACT_ATOMS: atom_id res chain seq x y z
N MET A 1 -9.16 -13.76 -26.19
CA MET A 1 -10.53 -14.28 -25.97
C MET A 1 -11.10 -13.54 -24.77
N LYS A 2 -11.93 -12.49 -24.99
CA LYS A 2 -12.63 -11.81 -23.87
C LYS A 2 -13.51 -12.87 -23.22
N LEU A 3 -13.23 -13.20 -21.95
CA LEU A 3 -14.16 -13.97 -21.12
C LEU A 3 -15.42 -13.11 -20.99
N GLU A 4 -16.48 -13.46 -21.69
CA GLU A 4 -17.82 -12.91 -21.45
C GLU A 4 -18.07 -13.04 -19.94
N ASN A 5 -18.66 -12.00 -19.34
CA ASN A 5 -18.95 -11.94 -17.91
C ASN A 5 -19.88 -13.11 -17.52
N ASN A 6 -19.29 -14.23 -17.10
CA ASN A 6 -20.03 -15.44 -16.74
C ASN A 6 -20.53 -15.39 -15.29
N PHE A 7 -20.99 -14.23 -14.83
CA PHE A 7 -21.64 -14.07 -13.53
C PHE A 7 -22.79 -13.07 -13.61
N VAL A 8 -23.74 -13.21 -12.70
CA VAL A 8 -24.88 -12.30 -12.54
C VAL A 8 -24.95 -11.82 -11.10
N ILE A 9 -25.24 -10.52 -10.90
CA ILE A 9 -25.54 -9.93 -9.60
C ILE A 9 -27.02 -9.50 -9.63
N ASN A 10 -27.83 -10.05 -8.76
CA ASN A 10 -29.22 -9.68 -8.61
C ASN A 10 -29.46 -9.09 -7.21
N ARG A 11 -30.07 -7.91 -7.14
CA ARG A 11 -30.45 -7.25 -5.90
C ARG A 11 -31.91 -7.52 -5.56
N TYR A 12 -32.17 -7.82 -4.31
CA TYR A 12 -33.53 -8.00 -3.75
C TYR A 12 -33.63 -7.25 -2.42
N ASP A 13 -34.88 -6.89 -2.04
CA ASP A 13 -35.14 -6.40 -0.70
C ASP A 13 -35.02 -7.55 0.31
N PHE A 14 -34.26 -7.34 1.37
CA PHE A 14 -34.01 -8.39 2.34
C PHE A 14 -35.19 -8.51 3.35
N ASN A 15 -36.23 -9.16 2.92
CA ASN A 15 -37.43 -9.50 3.70
C ASN A 15 -38.09 -10.79 3.17
N SER A 16 -39.20 -11.21 3.74
CA SER A 16 -39.84 -12.46 3.33
C SER A 16 -40.38 -12.50 1.89
N SER A 17 -40.56 -11.34 1.24
CA SER A 17 -41.04 -11.30 -0.17
C SER A 17 -39.98 -11.80 -1.15
N MET A 18 -38.68 -11.71 -0.83
CA MET A 18 -37.60 -12.18 -1.71
C MET A 18 -37.75 -13.66 -2.09
N PHE A 19 -38.35 -14.49 -1.23
CA PHE A 19 -38.49 -15.92 -1.51
C PHE A 19 -39.38 -16.22 -2.70
N SER A 20 -40.36 -15.38 -3.01
CA SER A 20 -41.19 -15.52 -4.21
C SER A 20 -40.40 -15.20 -5.48
N GLU A 21 -39.46 -14.28 -5.39
CA GLU A 21 -38.60 -13.87 -6.51
C GLU A 21 -37.52 -14.92 -6.80
N PHE A 22 -37.01 -15.60 -5.78
CA PHE A 22 -36.03 -16.68 -5.91
C PHE A 22 -36.51 -17.86 -6.75
N HIS A 23 -37.84 -18.05 -6.87
CA HIS A 23 -38.41 -19.10 -7.74
C HIS A 23 -38.00 -18.97 -9.21
N ASN A 24 -37.60 -17.79 -9.63
CA ASN A 24 -37.17 -17.54 -11.02
C ASN A 24 -35.64 -17.70 -11.20
N ILE A 25 -34.88 -17.99 -10.12
CA ILE A 25 -33.45 -18.14 -10.15
C ILE A 25 -33.08 -19.62 -10.14
N HIS A 26 -32.57 -20.13 -11.27
CA HIS A 26 -32.10 -21.51 -11.41
C HIS A 26 -31.14 -21.91 -10.28
N TYR A 27 -30.10 -21.12 -10.03
CA TYR A 27 -29.08 -21.39 -9.01
C TYR A 27 -29.63 -21.47 -7.58
N ALA A 28 -30.70 -20.75 -7.25
CA ALA A 28 -31.29 -20.79 -5.92
C ALA A 28 -32.09 -22.09 -5.66
N LYS A 29 -32.59 -22.74 -6.73
CA LYS A 29 -33.38 -23.98 -6.65
C LYS A 29 -32.52 -25.23 -6.58
N ASP A 30 -31.39 -25.25 -7.28
CA ASP A 30 -30.63 -26.47 -7.53
C ASP A 30 -29.47 -26.68 -6.57
N LEU A 31 -29.50 -26.05 -5.41
CA LEU A 31 -28.43 -26.11 -4.40
C LEU A 31 -27.05 -25.73 -4.97
N TRP A 32 -27.03 -24.79 -5.91
CA TRP A 32 -25.81 -24.31 -6.55
C TRP A 32 -25.01 -23.40 -5.60
N PRO A 33 -23.67 -23.51 -5.56
CA PRO A 33 -22.89 -22.62 -4.71
C PRO A 33 -22.99 -21.16 -5.20
N ILE A 34 -23.39 -20.28 -4.32
CA ILE A 34 -23.51 -18.83 -4.58
C ILE A 34 -22.79 -18.02 -3.50
N VAL A 35 -22.47 -16.78 -3.83
CA VAL A 35 -22.02 -15.78 -2.87
C VAL A 35 -23.07 -14.69 -2.74
N TYR A 36 -23.23 -14.12 -1.55
CA TYR A 36 -24.20 -13.06 -1.32
C TYR A 36 -23.66 -11.97 -0.41
N ILE A 37 -24.22 -10.76 -0.57
CA ILE A 37 -23.93 -9.61 0.28
C ILE A 37 -25.26 -9.11 0.85
N LEU A 38 -25.39 -9.14 2.17
CA LEU A 38 -26.47 -8.44 2.88
C LEU A 38 -25.95 -7.05 3.22
N SER A 39 -26.70 -5.98 3.00
CA SER A 39 -26.26 -4.62 3.27
C SER A 39 -27.40 -3.70 3.66
N ASP A 40 -27.04 -2.62 4.36
CA ASP A 40 -27.92 -1.48 4.57
C ASP A 40 -27.14 -0.18 4.34
N GLY A 41 -27.59 0.62 3.39
CA GLY A 41 -26.95 1.85 2.99
C GLY A 41 -27.08 2.99 4.01
N THR A 42 -28.06 2.92 4.92
CA THR A 42 -28.31 3.94 5.94
C THR A 42 -27.40 3.74 7.16
N ILE A 43 -27.42 2.54 7.73
CA ILE A 43 -26.58 2.20 8.89
C ILE A 43 -25.14 1.88 8.52
N LYS A 44 -24.84 1.74 7.21
CA LYS A 44 -23.51 1.42 6.68
C LYS A 44 -22.94 0.12 7.25
N GLU A 45 -23.76 -0.90 7.37
CA GLU A 45 -23.34 -2.25 7.76
C GLU A 45 -23.57 -3.23 6.63
N ALA A 46 -22.71 -4.24 6.52
CA ALA A 46 -22.83 -5.32 5.55
C ALA A 46 -22.37 -6.66 6.13
N TYR A 47 -22.86 -7.74 5.53
CA TYR A 47 -22.44 -9.11 5.80
C TYR A 47 -22.24 -9.84 4.47
N VAL A 48 -21.13 -10.49 4.28
CA VAL A 48 -20.83 -11.34 3.11
C VAL A 48 -20.95 -12.80 3.52
N GLY A 49 -21.44 -13.66 2.64
CA GLY A 49 -21.51 -15.08 2.90
C GLY A 49 -21.60 -15.90 1.62
N GLU A 50 -21.36 -17.19 1.74
CA GLU A 50 -21.57 -18.16 0.69
C GLU A 50 -22.59 -19.23 1.15
N THR A 51 -23.24 -19.86 0.21
CA THR A 51 -24.16 -20.97 0.53
C THR A 51 -24.44 -21.82 -0.71
N THR A 52 -24.74 -23.08 -0.52
CA THR A 52 -25.37 -23.95 -1.52
C THR A 52 -26.90 -23.99 -1.37
N ASP A 53 -27.44 -23.64 -0.18
CA ASP A 53 -28.89 -23.56 0.08
C ASP A 53 -29.28 -22.12 0.39
N THR A 54 -29.69 -21.40 -0.67
CA THR A 54 -30.08 -19.99 -0.59
C THR A 54 -31.29 -19.78 0.31
N TYR A 55 -32.33 -20.63 0.22
CA TYR A 55 -33.56 -20.49 0.98
C TYR A 55 -33.33 -20.66 2.49
N ALA A 56 -32.69 -21.76 2.87
CA ALA A 56 -32.42 -22.03 4.30
C ALA A 56 -31.50 -20.96 4.90
N ARG A 57 -30.48 -20.50 4.12
CA ARG A 57 -29.53 -19.50 4.59
C ARG A 57 -30.16 -18.14 4.81
N MET A 58 -30.97 -17.64 3.86
CA MET A 58 -31.67 -16.36 3.98
C MET A 58 -32.69 -16.39 5.12
N ASN A 59 -33.43 -17.48 5.27
CA ASN A 59 -34.40 -17.65 6.39
C ASN A 59 -33.67 -17.59 7.75
N ASN A 60 -32.51 -18.22 7.88
CA ASN A 60 -31.70 -18.15 9.10
C ASN A 60 -31.22 -16.74 9.39
N HIS A 61 -30.86 -15.96 8.35
CA HIS A 61 -30.44 -14.58 8.54
C HIS A 61 -31.58 -13.65 8.92
N LEU A 62 -32.80 -13.84 8.41
CA LEU A 62 -33.98 -13.08 8.84
C LEU A 62 -34.32 -13.29 10.31
N LYS A 63 -33.99 -14.46 10.85
CA LYS A 63 -34.20 -14.80 12.29
C LYS A 63 -33.04 -14.30 13.18
N ASN A 64 -31.94 -13.85 12.61
CA ASN A 64 -30.76 -13.41 13.35
C ASN A 64 -30.85 -11.93 13.71
N ASN A 65 -30.87 -11.60 15.01
CA ASN A 65 -31.05 -10.22 15.51
C ASN A 65 -29.97 -9.21 15.01
N ALA A 66 -28.77 -9.67 14.65
CA ALA A 66 -27.74 -8.79 14.15
C ALA A 66 -27.89 -8.51 12.65
N LYS A 67 -28.54 -9.40 11.89
CA LYS A 67 -28.63 -9.34 10.44
C LYS A 67 -30.01 -8.96 9.90
N ASN A 68 -31.07 -9.18 10.66
CA ASN A 68 -32.44 -8.87 10.24
C ASN A 68 -32.72 -7.37 10.05
N LYS A 69 -31.82 -6.52 10.52
CA LYS A 69 -31.85 -5.05 10.31
C LYS A 69 -31.29 -4.60 8.96
N LEU A 70 -30.63 -5.50 8.22
CA LEU A 70 -30.15 -5.20 6.89
C LEU A 70 -31.33 -5.21 5.90
N THR A 71 -31.27 -4.38 4.87
CA THR A 71 -32.42 -4.09 4.00
C THR A 71 -32.30 -4.62 2.59
N ALA A 72 -31.10 -4.94 2.14
CA ALA A 72 -30.84 -5.44 0.79
C ALA A 72 -30.01 -6.73 0.79
N VAL A 73 -30.26 -7.61 -0.16
CA VAL A 73 -29.43 -8.77 -0.49
C VAL A 73 -29.00 -8.72 -1.95
N HIS A 74 -27.71 -8.89 -2.21
CA HIS A 74 -27.15 -9.06 -3.54
C HIS A 74 -26.71 -10.52 -3.69
N LEU A 75 -27.34 -11.27 -4.60
CA LEU A 75 -26.94 -12.63 -4.93
C LEU A 75 -25.99 -12.60 -6.13
N ILE A 76 -24.82 -13.20 -5.97
CA ILE A 76 -23.78 -13.31 -6.98
C ILE A 76 -23.72 -14.77 -7.42
N THR A 77 -24.04 -15.03 -8.67
CA THR A 77 -24.17 -16.37 -9.24
C THR A 77 -23.31 -16.52 -10.48
N SER A 78 -22.82 -17.72 -10.77
CA SER A 78 -22.04 -18.05 -11.97
C SER A 78 -22.07 -19.54 -12.24
N ASP A 79 -22.13 -19.93 -13.52
CA ASP A 79 -21.97 -21.33 -13.96
C ASP A 79 -20.60 -21.92 -13.61
N LYS A 80 -19.60 -21.05 -13.38
CA LYS A 80 -18.25 -21.45 -13.02
C LYS A 80 -18.05 -21.65 -11.53
N PHE A 81 -19.03 -21.30 -10.71
CA PHE A 81 -18.88 -21.44 -9.28
C PHE A 81 -18.93 -22.90 -8.83
N ASN A 82 -17.90 -23.28 -8.10
CA ASN A 82 -17.85 -24.46 -7.26
C ASN A 82 -17.63 -24.02 -5.81
N LYS A 83 -17.70 -24.94 -4.88
CA LYS A 83 -17.58 -24.62 -3.44
C LYS A 83 -16.27 -23.90 -3.08
N SER A 84 -15.14 -24.32 -3.64
CA SER A 84 -13.84 -23.67 -3.40
C SER A 84 -13.79 -22.26 -3.97
N ALA A 85 -14.38 -22.06 -5.16
CA ALA A 85 -14.44 -20.74 -5.78
C ALA A 85 -15.33 -19.77 -4.99
N THR A 86 -16.49 -20.21 -4.48
CA THR A 86 -17.37 -19.36 -3.68
C THR A 86 -16.76 -18.97 -2.35
N LEU A 87 -16.04 -19.89 -1.70
CA LEU A 87 -15.29 -19.60 -0.47
C LEU A 87 -14.17 -18.57 -0.72
N ASP A 88 -13.47 -18.67 -1.86
CA ASP A 88 -12.43 -17.70 -2.22
C ASP A 88 -13.01 -16.32 -2.57
N VAL A 89 -14.09 -16.27 -3.35
CA VAL A 89 -14.80 -15.03 -3.69
C VAL A 89 -15.37 -14.38 -2.43
N GLU A 90 -16.00 -15.13 -1.53
CA GLU A 90 -16.47 -14.65 -0.21
C GLU A 90 -15.31 -14.02 0.58
N SER A 91 -14.21 -14.77 0.73
CA SER A 91 -13.02 -14.30 1.45
C SER A 91 -12.46 -13.00 0.85
N ASN A 92 -12.38 -12.91 -0.49
CA ASN A 92 -11.92 -11.70 -1.15
C ASN A 92 -12.91 -10.54 -0.97
N LEU A 93 -14.22 -10.77 -1.09
CA LEU A 93 -15.23 -9.74 -0.83
C LEU A 93 -15.14 -9.21 0.60
N ILE A 94 -14.99 -10.08 1.60
CA ILE A 94 -14.79 -9.66 3.00
C ILE A 94 -13.58 -8.75 3.13
N LYS A 95 -12.44 -9.12 2.55
CA LYS A 95 -11.20 -8.33 2.57
C LYS A 95 -11.39 -6.97 1.92
N TYR A 96 -11.92 -6.95 0.69
CA TYR A 96 -12.00 -5.73 -0.11
C TYR A 96 -13.11 -4.79 0.35
N ILE A 97 -14.29 -5.28 0.78
CA ILE A 97 -15.34 -4.44 1.38
C ILE A 97 -14.84 -3.82 2.70
N SER A 98 -14.10 -4.59 3.52
CA SER A 98 -13.45 -4.05 4.71
C SER A 98 -12.43 -2.98 4.36
N GLY A 99 -11.61 -3.19 3.33
CA GLY A 99 -10.60 -2.24 2.86
C GLY A 99 -11.16 -1.01 2.16
N ASP A 100 -12.32 -1.12 1.51
CA ASP A 100 -13.06 -0.02 0.89
C ASP A 100 -13.59 0.97 1.94
N GLY A 101 -13.92 0.48 3.14
CA GLY A 101 -14.36 1.30 4.27
C GLY A 101 -15.75 1.93 4.13
N GLN A 102 -16.52 1.62 3.08
CA GLN A 102 -17.89 2.09 2.89
C GLN A 102 -18.86 1.45 3.88
N TYR A 103 -18.64 0.17 4.18
CA TYR A 103 -19.44 -0.61 5.11
C TYR A 103 -18.61 -1.15 6.26
N LYS A 104 -19.20 -1.17 7.46
CA LYS A 104 -18.68 -1.93 8.59
C LYS A 104 -19.17 -3.36 8.47
N LEU A 105 -18.25 -4.30 8.31
CA LEU A 105 -18.62 -5.71 8.18
C LEU A 105 -19.11 -6.32 9.49
N LEU A 106 -20.23 -7.04 9.42
CA LEU A 106 -20.74 -7.89 10.48
C LEU A 106 -20.07 -9.26 10.51
N ASN A 107 -19.28 -9.58 9.48
CA ASN A 107 -18.46 -10.79 9.44
C ASN A 107 -17.47 -10.78 10.60
N ALA A 108 -17.36 -11.92 11.21
CA ALA A 108 -16.38 -12.16 12.26
C ALA A 108 -15.21 -13.01 11.78
N ASN A 109 -15.36 -13.61 10.59
CA ASN A 109 -14.36 -14.48 10.00
C ASN A 109 -13.03 -13.74 9.88
N ILE A 110 -12.12 -14.10 10.76
CA ILE A 110 -10.74 -13.74 10.71
C ILE A 110 -10.15 -14.64 9.62
N GLY A 111 -9.63 -14.05 8.54
CA GLY A 111 -9.20 -14.76 7.34
C GLY A 111 -8.04 -15.73 7.56
N LEU A 112 -8.33 -16.87 8.16
CA LEU A 112 -7.35 -17.93 8.39
C LEU A 112 -7.22 -18.89 7.21
N ALA A 113 -8.24 -18.98 6.35
CA ALA A 113 -8.26 -19.90 5.22
C ALA A 113 -7.67 -19.27 3.95
N ASN A 114 -6.60 -19.84 3.45
CA ASN A 114 -6.05 -19.56 2.13
C ASN A 114 -6.14 -20.82 1.28
N HIS A 115 -7.32 -21.07 0.73
CA HIS A 115 -7.55 -22.24 -0.12
C HIS A 115 -6.81 -22.08 -1.45
N ASN A 116 -6.01 -23.07 -1.81
CA ASN A 116 -5.41 -23.18 -3.13
C ASN A 116 -6.21 -24.21 -3.93
N TYR A 117 -6.63 -23.86 -5.13
CA TYR A 117 -7.45 -24.71 -5.99
C TYR A 117 -7.17 -24.42 -7.46
N TYR A 118 -7.67 -25.32 -8.34
CA TYR A 118 -7.42 -25.26 -9.78
C TYR A 118 -7.90 -23.95 -10.39
N GLN A 119 -7.07 -23.30 -11.19
CA GLN A 119 -7.32 -22.06 -11.93
C GLN A 119 -7.65 -20.82 -11.05
N LYS A 120 -7.28 -20.84 -9.77
CA LYS A 120 -7.52 -19.72 -8.85
C LYS A 120 -6.99 -18.38 -9.38
N LYS A 121 -5.76 -18.36 -9.88
CA LYS A 121 -5.10 -17.12 -10.35
C LYS A 121 -5.49 -16.78 -11.78
N GLU A 122 -5.69 -17.79 -12.62
CA GLU A 122 -5.88 -17.62 -14.06
C GLU A 122 -7.31 -17.24 -14.44
N ILE A 123 -8.32 -17.70 -13.68
CA ILE A 123 -9.74 -17.49 -14.01
C ILE A 123 -10.46 -16.77 -12.86
N TYR A 124 -10.39 -17.29 -11.65
CA TYR A 124 -11.28 -16.80 -10.58
C TYR A 124 -10.89 -15.43 -10.05
N TRP A 125 -9.60 -15.06 -10.13
CA TRP A 125 -9.17 -13.70 -9.82
C TRP A 125 -9.73 -12.67 -10.81
N ASP A 126 -9.80 -13.00 -12.10
CA ASP A 126 -10.38 -12.10 -13.11
C ASP A 126 -11.91 -12.01 -12.97
N ILE A 127 -12.58 -13.11 -12.63
CA ILE A 127 -14.02 -13.11 -12.28
C ILE A 127 -14.24 -12.19 -11.06
N PHE A 128 -13.42 -12.30 -10.01
CA PHE A 128 -13.53 -11.45 -8.84
C PHE A 128 -13.35 -9.97 -9.18
N LYS A 129 -12.35 -9.60 -9.98
CA LYS A 129 -12.17 -8.21 -10.46
C LYS A 129 -13.41 -7.69 -11.17
N SER A 130 -14.00 -8.50 -12.04
CA SER A 130 -15.21 -8.14 -12.79
C SER A 130 -16.42 -7.99 -11.87
N ILE A 131 -16.57 -8.87 -10.86
CA ILE A 131 -17.60 -8.73 -9.80
C ILE A 131 -17.39 -7.42 -9.03
N TRP A 132 -16.16 -7.10 -8.64
CA TRP A 132 -15.84 -5.90 -7.91
C TRP A 132 -16.18 -4.63 -8.69
N ASP A 133 -15.83 -4.57 -9.97
CA ASP A 133 -16.17 -3.43 -10.84
C ASP A 133 -17.69 -3.26 -11.00
N LYS A 134 -18.44 -4.36 -11.08
CA LYS A 134 -19.90 -4.32 -11.09
C LYS A 134 -20.48 -3.82 -9.77
N LEU A 135 -19.96 -4.27 -8.62
CA LEU A 135 -20.37 -3.78 -7.30
C LEU A 135 -20.07 -2.28 -7.13
N ARG A 136 -19.00 -1.79 -7.74
CA ARG A 136 -18.70 -0.35 -7.77
C ARG A 136 -19.71 0.42 -8.63
N ALA A 137 -20.07 -0.10 -9.79
CA ALA A 137 -21.08 0.50 -10.65
C ALA A 137 -22.46 0.57 -9.97
N GLU A 138 -22.78 -0.39 -9.11
CA GLU A 138 -24.01 -0.45 -8.32
C GLU A 138 -23.93 0.31 -6.97
N GLY A 139 -22.79 0.96 -6.68
CA GLY A 139 -22.60 1.76 -5.47
C GLY A 139 -22.41 0.97 -4.17
N ILE A 140 -22.18 -0.35 -4.26
CA ILE A 140 -21.90 -1.22 -3.10
C ILE A 140 -20.44 -1.05 -2.64
N SER A 141 -19.53 -0.74 -3.55
CA SER A 141 -18.16 -0.36 -3.23
C SER A 141 -17.80 0.95 -3.92
N LYS A 142 -16.82 1.66 -3.38
CA LYS A 142 -16.44 2.99 -3.83
C LYS A 142 -15.13 3.00 -4.62
N HIS A 143 -14.10 2.30 -4.10
CA HIS A 143 -12.75 2.40 -4.61
C HIS A 143 -12.38 1.21 -5.51
N SER A 144 -11.39 1.40 -6.39
CA SER A 144 -10.81 0.31 -7.19
C SER A 144 -10.01 -0.64 -6.32
N ILE A 145 -9.77 -1.86 -6.81
CA ILE A 145 -8.91 -2.84 -6.15
C ILE A 145 -7.51 -2.25 -5.89
N ASP A 146 -6.92 -1.58 -6.88
CA ASP A 146 -5.58 -0.99 -6.75
C ASP A 146 -5.53 0.08 -5.66
N TYR A 147 -6.56 0.92 -5.54
CA TYR A 147 -6.67 1.88 -4.46
C TYR A 147 -6.74 1.20 -3.09
N ILE A 148 -7.56 0.14 -2.99
CA ILE A 148 -7.74 -0.60 -1.73
C ILE A 148 -6.46 -1.32 -1.34
N ASP A 149 -5.77 -1.96 -2.28
CA ASP A 149 -4.50 -2.66 -2.04
C ASP A 149 -3.43 -1.72 -1.45
N ASN A 150 -3.48 -0.44 -1.81
CA ASN A 150 -2.61 0.60 -1.29
C ASN A 150 -3.09 1.22 0.04
N SER A 151 -4.34 0.99 0.44
CA SER A 151 -4.91 1.61 1.65
C SER A 151 -4.38 0.99 2.95
N ASP A 152 -4.18 1.83 3.97
CA ASP A 152 -3.77 1.37 5.30
C ASP A 152 -4.84 0.49 5.95
N LEU A 153 -6.11 0.79 5.70
CA LEU A 153 -7.22 0.00 6.20
C LEU A 153 -7.15 -1.44 5.72
N PHE A 154 -6.78 -1.66 4.46
CA PHE A 154 -6.59 -2.99 3.91
C PHE A 154 -5.28 -3.64 4.38
N LYS A 155 -4.18 -2.87 4.41
CA LYS A 155 -2.86 -3.39 4.81
C LYS A 155 -2.86 -3.94 6.24
N TYR A 156 -3.51 -3.26 7.16
CA TYR A 156 -3.58 -3.65 8.58
C TYR A 156 -4.90 -4.33 8.96
N SER A 157 -5.70 -4.76 7.99
CA SER A 157 -6.95 -5.46 8.23
C SER A 157 -6.72 -6.84 8.84
N PRO A 158 -7.45 -7.22 9.91
CA PRO A 158 -7.39 -8.57 10.47
C PRO A 158 -8.10 -9.61 9.60
N TYR A 159 -8.74 -9.19 8.51
CA TYR A 159 -9.41 -10.08 7.55
C TYR A 159 -8.46 -10.62 6.47
N LYS A 160 -7.18 -10.23 6.48
CA LYS A 160 -6.16 -10.86 5.64
C LYS A 160 -5.84 -12.27 6.14
N SER A 161 -5.62 -13.18 5.20
CA SER A 161 -5.10 -14.51 5.54
C SER A 161 -3.67 -14.40 6.03
N LEU A 162 -3.38 -15.04 7.15
CA LEU A 162 -2.03 -15.19 7.67
C LEU A 162 -1.27 -16.22 6.82
N THR A 163 0.03 -16.02 6.67
CA THR A 163 0.91 -17.06 6.14
C THR A 163 1.07 -18.19 7.14
N ILE A 164 1.56 -19.35 6.70
CA ILE A 164 1.80 -20.51 7.58
C ILE A 164 2.69 -20.10 8.75
N GLU A 165 3.81 -19.42 8.48
CA GLU A 165 4.74 -18.96 9.52
C GLU A 165 4.09 -17.97 10.50
N GLN A 166 3.29 -17.04 10.00
CA GLN A 166 2.54 -16.11 10.87
C GLN A 166 1.51 -16.83 11.73
N ARG A 167 0.87 -17.87 11.20
CA ARG A 167 -0.08 -18.69 11.93
C ARG A 167 0.63 -19.51 13.02
N ASP A 168 1.78 -20.10 12.70
CA ASP A 168 2.57 -20.87 13.66
C ASP A 168 3.09 -19.93 14.79
N GLY A 169 3.61 -18.77 14.45
CA GLY A 169 3.98 -17.74 15.42
C GLY A 169 2.81 -17.27 16.27
N LEU A 170 1.63 -17.12 15.66
CA LEU A 170 0.40 -16.81 16.38
C LEU A 170 0.07 -17.90 17.41
N LEU A 171 0.12 -19.17 17.04
CA LEU A 171 -0.15 -20.27 17.95
C LEU A 171 0.81 -20.28 19.15
N VAL A 172 2.10 -20.01 18.91
CA VAL A 172 3.10 -19.88 19.99
C VAL A 172 2.76 -18.76 20.95
N ILE A 173 2.31 -17.60 20.44
CA ILE A 173 1.87 -16.45 21.25
C ILE A 173 0.64 -16.82 22.09
N LEU A 174 -0.36 -17.48 21.46
CA LEU A 174 -1.59 -17.88 22.13
C LEU A 174 -1.30 -18.89 23.26
N LYS A 175 -0.45 -19.88 23.01
CA LYS A 175 0.03 -20.82 24.04
C LYS A 175 0.81 -20.12 25.15
N GLY A 176 1.64 -19.14 24.79
CA GLY A 176 2.37 -18.32 25.77
C GLY A 176 1.43 -17.54 26.69
N LEU A 177 0.32 -17.01 26.18
CA LEU A 177 -0.73 -16.34 26.99
C LEU A 177 -1.51 -17.31 27.89
N LEU A 178 -1.63 -18.57 27.50
CA LEU A 178 -2.26 -19.60 28.35
C LEU A 178 -1.35 -20.02 29.48
N ASN A 179 -0.06 -20.06 29.27
CA ASN A 179 0.92 -20.44 30.30
C ASN A 179 1.06 -19.32 31.35
N GLU A 180 0.82 -19.66 32.61
CA GLU A 180 0.86 -18.70 33.73
C GLU A 180 2.29 -18.32 34.14
N ASP A 181 3.28 -19.10 33.73
CA ASP A 181 4.70 -18.81 33.99
C ASP A 181 5.19 -17.60 33.18
N PHE A 182 4.56 -17.30 32.04
CA PHE A 182 4.97 -16.17 31.21
C PHE A 182 4.14 -14.92 31.46
N LYS A 183 4.83 -13.82 31.75
CA LYS A 183 4.24 -12.47 31.84
C LYS A 183 4.54 -11.63 30.62
N THR A 184 5.59 -11.98 29.89
CA THR A 184 6.02 -11.23 28.71
C THR A 184 6.23 -12.19 27.54
N ILE A 185 5.73 -11.80 26.38
CA ILE A 185 5.99 -12.47 25.10
C ILE A 185 6.66 -11.48 24.17
N ILE A 186 7.86 -11.78 23.72
CA ILE A 186 8.58 -10.96 22.75
C ILE A 186 8.47 -11.64 21.40
N VAL A 187 7.86 -10.94 20.44
CA VAL A 187 7.77 -11.37 19.03
C VAL A 187 8.84 -10.62 18.25
N GLU A 188 9.96 -11.28 18.02
CA GLU A 188 11.10 -10.70 17.33
C GLU A 188 11.02 -11.00 15.83
N GLY A 189 11.19 -9.96 15.01
CA GLY A 189 11.17 -10.13 13.57
C GLY A 189 11.66 -8.87 12.86
N GLY A 190 12.29 -9.05 11.72
CA GLY A 190 12.79 -7.96 10.89
C GLY A 190 11.68 -7.11 10.27
N ALA A 191 12.09 -6.13 9.47
CA ALA A 191 11.16 -5.32 8.69
C ALA A 191 10.34 -6.18 7.74
N GLY A 192 9.03 -5.97 7.69
CA GLY A 192 8.15 -6.67 6.74
C GLY A 192 7.72 -8.08 7.11
N THR A 193 8.01 -8.57 8.32
CA THR A 193 7.54 -9.90 8.78
C THR A 193 6.07 -9.92 9.21
N GLY A 194 5.36 -8.78 9.15
CA GLY A 194 3.93 -8.69 9.46
C GLY A 194 3.60 -8.51 10.94
N LYS A 195 4.54 -8.07 11.78
CA LYS A 195 4.35 -7.83 13.23
C LYS A 195 3.08 -7.05 13.55
N THR A 196 2.86 -5.91 12.90
CA THR A 196 1.67 -5.07 13.10
C THR A 196 0.37 -5.79 12.71
N ILE A 197 0.38 -6.52 11.59
CA ILE A 197 -0.79 -7.30 11.16
C ILE A 197 -1.13 -8.35 12.22
N LEU A 198 -0.11 -9.03 12.74
CA LEU A 198 -0.26 -10.02 13.79
C LEU A 198 -0.79 -9.40 15.10
N ALA A 199 -0.34 -8.18 15.45
CA ALA A 199 -0.84 -7.45 16.60
C ALA A 199 -2.34 -7.14 16.48
N VAL A 200 -2.76 -6.58 15.35
CA VAL A 200 -4.17 -6.25 15.08
C VAL A 200 -5.03 -7.51 15.02
N PHE A 201 -4.51 -8.58 14.41
CA PHE A 201 -5.18 -9.87 14.35
C PHE A 201 -5.42 -10.47 15.74
N LEU A 202 -4.39 -10.55 16.58
CA LEU A 202 -4.48 -11.03 17.96
C LEU A 202 -5.47 -10.21 18.77
N PHE A 203 -5.43 -8.90 18.62
CA PHE A 203 -6.33 -7.99 19.31
C PHE A 203 -7.79 -8.28 18.93
N LYS A 204 -8.06 -8.42 17.62
CA LYS A 204 -9.38 -8.78 17.10
C LYS A 204 -9.82 -10.17 17.58
N LEU A 205 -8.92 -11.15 17.55
CA LEU A 205 -9.17 -12.52 17.99
C LEU A 205 -9.68 -12.57 19.44
N LEU A 206 -9.01 -11.85 20.33
CA LEU A 206 -9.33 -11.86 21.77
C LEU A 206 -10.67 -11.15 22.11
N ILE A 207 -11.04 -10.13 21.32
CA ILE A 207 -12.30 -9.40 21.51
C ILE A 207 -13.50 -10.11 20.90
N SER A 208 -13.32 -10.87 19.82
CA SER A 208 -14.43 -11.53 19.11
C SER A 208 -15.09 -12.58 19.97
N ASN A 209 -16.43 -12.76 19.87
CA ASN A 209 -17.16 -13.82 20.56
C ASN A 209 -16.97 -15.17 19.85
N ASN A 210 -17.21 -16.29 20.55
CA ASN A 210 -17.11 -17.63 19.97
C ASN A 210 -18.06 -17.83 18.78
N GLU A 211 -19.23 -17.22 18.79
CA GLU A 211 -20.22 -17.25 17.71
C GLU A 211 -19.75 -16.51 16.45
N ASP A 212 -18.74 -15.68 16.59
CA ASP A 212 -18.14 -14.92 15.52
C ASP A 212 -17.16 -15.75 14.69
N PHE A 213 -16.78 -16.96 15.09
CA PHE A 213 -15.86 -17.84 14.36
C PHE A 213 -16.62 -18.91 13.60
N ASN A 214 -16.29 -19.02 12.30
CA ASN A 214 -16.76 -20.16 11.51
C ASN A 214 -15.72 -21.29 11.59
N PHE A 215 -15.78 -22.07 12.66
CA PHE A 215 -14.84 -23.19 12.86
C PHE A 215 -14.94 -24.29 11.81
N LYS A 216 -15.97 -24.29 10.95
CA LYS A 216 -16.12 -25.24 9.84
C LYS A 216 -15.17 -24.97 8.67
N GLU A 217 -14.56 -23.78 8.63
CA GLU A 217 -13.57 -23.41 7.63
C GLU A 217 -12.16 -23.91 7.97
N PHE A 218 -11.99 -24.43 9.18
CA PHE A 218 -10.71 -24.99 9.63
C PHE A 218 -10.63 -26.47 9.28
N GLY A 219 -9.48 -26.91 8.76
CA GLY A 219 -9.22 -28.32 8.52
C GLY A 219 -8.98 -29.12 9.80
N ASP A 220 -8.99 -30.44 9.68
CA ASP A 220 -8.73 -31.34 10.83
C ASP A 220 -7.36 -31.07 11.49
N ASP A 221 -6.39 -30.57 10.73
CA ASP A 221 -5.03 -30.22 11.20
C ASP A 221 -5.02 -28.94 12.09
N GLU A 222 -6.15 -28.20 12.19
CA GLU A 222 -6.26 -26.95 12.94
C GLU A 222 -6.96 -27.12 14.30
N SER A 223 -7.25 -28.34 14.71
CA SER A 223 -7.93 -28.64 15.97
C SER A 223 -7.22 -28.06 17.19
N GLU A 224 -5.89 -28.09 17.24
CA GLU A 224 -5.08 -27.51 18.31
C GLU A 224 -5.23 -25.98 18.39
N PHE A 225 -5.25 -25.30 17.24
CA PHE A 225 -5.43 -23.85 17.16
C PHE A 225 -6.81 -23.43 17.69
N ILE A 226 -7.85 -24.15 17.28
CA ILE A 226 -9.23 -23.91 17.71
C ILE A 226 -9.36 -24.12 19.23
N GLN A 227 -8.82 -25.21 19.74
CA GLN A 227 -8.84 -25.49 21.18
C GLN A 227 -8.12 -24.40 21.97
N THR A 228 -6.96 -23.96 21.51
CA THR A 228 -6.18 -22.89 22.14
C THR A 228 -6.98 -21.57 22.20
N ILE A 229 -7.73 -21.23 21.15
CA ILE A 229 -8.61 -20.06 21.15
C ILE A 229 -9.72 -20.19 22.19
N PHE A 230 -10.37 -21.33 22.28
CA PHE A 230 -11.43 -21.55 23.28
C PHE A 230 -10.92 -21.42 24.72
N GLU A 231 -9.76 -22.01 25.01
CA GLU A 231 -9.12 -21.91 26.32
C GLU A 231 -8.74 -20.48 26.67
N LEU A 232 -8.19 -19.70 25.71
CA LEU A 232 -7.88 -18.30 25.91
C LEU A 232 -9.12 -17.45 26.19
N LYS A 233 -10.21 -17.67 25.47
CA LYS A 233 -11.46 -16.95 25.71
C LYS A 233 -12.08 -17.29 27.07
N LYS A 234 -11.88 -18.50 27.55
CA LYS A 234 -12.25 -18.90 28.91
C LYS A 234 -11.38 -18.21 29.95
N LYS A 235 -10.07 -18.09 29.69
CA LYS A 235 -9.12 -17.41 30.58
C LYS A 235 -9.33 -15.87 30.57
N PHE A 236 -9.64 -15.29 29.41
CA PHE A 236 -9.82 -13.86 29.18
C PHE A 236 -11.22 -13.58 28.58
N PRO A 237 -12.32 -13.66 29.35
CA PRO A 237 -13.67 -13.50 28.80
C PRO A 237 -13.95 -12.07 28.29
N ASN A 238 -13.41 -11.04 28.96
CA ASN A 238 -13.52 -9.63 28.55
C ASN A 238 -12.25 -8.87 28.99
N PRO A 239 -11.10 -9.12 28.36
CA PRO A 239 -9.84 -8.55 28.84
C PRO A 239 -9.78 -7.05 28.56
N ARG A 240 -9.27 -6.28 29.53
CA ARG A 240 -8.84 -4.90 29.28
C ARG A 240 -7.54 -4.91 28.52
N MET A 241 -7.59 -4.43 27.28
CA MET A 241 -6.45 -4.47 26.37
C MET A 241 -6.14 -3.10 25.80
N ALA A 242 -4.86 -2.85 25.53
CA ALA A 242 -4.40 -1.69 24.77
C ALA A 242 -3.35 -2.08 23.74
N LEU A 243 -3.39 -1.43 22.57
CA LEU A 243 -2.32 -1.43 21.60
C LEU A 243 -1.51 -0.15 21.75
N VAL A 244 -0.32 -0.27 22.28
CA VAL A 244 0.61 0.85 22.48
C VAL A 244 1.45 1.04 21.22
N VAL A 245 1.42 2.26 20.68
CA VAL A 245 2.19 2.63 19.49
C VAL A 245 3.00 3.89 19.79
N PRO A 246 4.33 3.79 19.88
CA PRO A 246 5.19 4.91 20.25
C PRO A 246 5.16 6.08 19.26
N MET A 247 5.04 5.80 17.95
CA MET A 247 5.04 6.81 16.90
C MET A 247 3.65 7.41 16.69
N SER A 248 3.51 8.75 16.82
CA SER A 248 2.23 9.45 16.75
C SER A 248 1.52 9.32 15.39
N SER A 249 2.24 9.52 14.29
CA SER A 249 1.69 9.40 12.93
C SER A 249 1.11 8.00 12.71
N PHE A 250 1.89 6.96 12.95
CA PHE A 250 1.46 5.58 12.78
C PHE A 250 0.33 5.18 13.75
N ARG A 251 0.36 5.70 14.99
CA ARG A 251 -0.75 5.53 15.95
C ARG A 251 -2.07 6.09 15.42
N ASN A 252 -2.04 7.26 14.76
CA ASN A 252 -3.22 7.86 14.15
C ASN A 252 -3.77 6.99 13.01
N THR A 253 -2.91 6.39 12.22
CA THR A 253 -3.29 5.41 11.19
C THR A 253 -3.99 4.20 11.81
N LEU A 254 -3.42 3.58 12.84
CA LEU A 254 -4.02 2.42 13.49
C LEU A 254 -5.33 2.77 14.23
N LYS A 255 -5.48 3.98 14.75
CA LYS A 255 -6.77 4.49 15.27
C LYS A 255 -7.86 4.51 14.20
N LYS A 256 -7.53 4.94 12.98
CA LYS A 256 -8.47 4.89 11.84
C LYS A 256 -8.84 3.44 11.49
N VAL A 257 -7.87 2.53 11.46
CA VAL A 257 -8.09 1.10 11.21
C VAL A 257 -9.02 0.50 12.27
N PHE A 258 -8.75 0.70 13.55
CA PHE A 258 -9.55 0.17 14.66
C PHE A 258 -10.99 0.66 14.63
N LYS A 259 -11.22 1.92 14.25
CA LYS A 259 -12.57 2.50 14.12
C LYS A 259 -13.45 1.74 13.12
N ASN A 260 -12.84 1.17 12.06
CA ASN A 260 -13.55 0.50 10.97
C ASN A 260 -13.72 -1.01 11.17
N ILE A 261 -13.16 -1.58 12.24
CA ILE A 261 -13.28 -3.01 12.53
C ILE A 261 -14.34 -3.24 13.63
N LYS A 262 -15.27 -4.17 13.39
CA LYS A 262 -16.30 -4.51 14.37
C LYS A 262 -15.66 -4.99 15.69
N GLY A 263 -16.11 -4.43 16.81
CA GLY A 263 -15.63 -4.75 18.16
C GLY A 263 -14.38 -3.99 18.59
N LEU A 264 -13.67 -3.31 17.66
CA LEU A 264 -12.54 -2.45 17.98
C LEU A 264 -12.97 -0.97 18.00
N ASN A 265 -12.21 -0.14 18.71
CA ASN A 265 -12.40 1.31 18.70
C ASN A 265 -11.04 2.04 18.82
N ALA A 266 -11.02 3.30 18.42
CA ALA A 266 -9.81 4.11 18.35
C ALA A 266 -9.13 4.31 19.73
N ASN A 267 -9.90 4.27 20.85
CA ASN A 267 -9.37 4.49 22.19
C ASN A 267 -8.54 3.30 22.70
N MET A 268 -8.64 2.14 22.06
CA MET A 268 -7.81 0.98 22.35
C MET A 268 -6.38 1.14 21.83
N VAL A 269 -6.13 2.10 20.93
CA VAL A 269 -4.80 2.42 20.39
C VAL A 269 -4.28 3.67 21.10
N ILE A 270 -3.25 3.50 21.92
CA ILE A 270 -2.75 4.54 22.84
C ILE A 270 -1.26 4.82 22.65
N GLY A 271 -0.82 5.95 23.16
CA GLY A 271 0.61 6.26 23.29
C GLY A 271 1.20 5.75 24.60
N PRO A 272 2.55 5.65 24.72
CA PRO A 272 3.19 5.13 25.92
C PRO A 272 2.78 5.86 27.22
N ALA A 273 2.67 7.18 27.22
CA ALA A 273 2.28 7.95 28.41
C ALA A 273 0.83 7.67 28.88
N GLU A 274 -0.02 7.16 27.99
CA GLU A 274 -1.41 6.86 28.32
C GLU A 274 -1.56 5.56 29.12
N ILE A 275 -0.53 4.69 29.13
CA ILE A 275 -0.51 3.42 29.88
C ILE A 275 -0.74 3.68 31.39
N ALA A 276 -0.26 4.79 31.93
CA ALA A 276 -0.40 5.12 33.34
C ALA A 276 -1.83 5.48 33.78
N LYS A 277 -2.81 5.51 32.87
CA LYS A 277 -4.20 5.84 33.21
C LYS A 277 -4.92 4.70 33.95
N GLU A 278 -4.60 3.45 33.58
CA GLU A 278 -5.26 2.25 34.12
C GLU A 278 -4.38 1.00 34.04
N ASN A 279 -4.79 -0.07 34.70
CA ASN A 279 -4.13 -1.37 34.61
C ASN A 279 -4.81 -2.21 33.52
N PHE A 280 -4.01 -2.97 32.76
CA PHE A 280 -4.45 -3.79 31.66
C PHE A 280 -4.23 -5.29 31.95
N ASP A 281 -5.12 -6.11 31.43
CA ASP A 281 -4.90 -7.56 31.44
C ASP A 281 -3.84 -7.94 30.39
N ILE A 282 -3.92 -7.31 29.20
CA ILE A 282 -2.94 -7.54 28.12
C ILE A 282 -2.57 -6.20 27.47
N ILE A 283 -1.28 -5.88 27.41
CA ILE A 283 -0.75 -4.78 26.59
C ILE A 283 0.01 -5.35 25.39
N PHE A 284 -0.39 -4.92 24.20
CA PHE A 284 0.37 -5.10 22.97
C PHE A 284 1.22 -3.86 22.72
N VAL A 285 2.49 -4.02 22.41
CA VAL A 285 3.34 -2.90 21.99
C VAL A 285 3.85 -3.16 20.61
N ASP A 286 3.36 -2.40 19.64
CA ASP A 286 3.92 -2.41 18.30
C ASP A 286 5.13 -1.49 18.21
N GLU A 287 6.15 -1.88 17.42
CA GLU A 287 7.43 -1.17 17.34
C GLU A 287 8.07 -0.92 18.71
N SER A 288 8.13 -1.95 19.58
CA SER A 288 8.57 -1.82 20.97
C SER A 288 10.02 -1.31 21.12
N HIS A 289 10.87 -1.49 20.10
CA HIS A 289 12.20 -0.89 20.03
C HIS A 289 12.19 0.65 19.98
N ARG A 290 11.03 1.27 19.74
CA ARG A 290 10.82 2.73 19.75
C ARG A 290 10.33 3.26 21.07
N LEU A 291 10.09 2.43 22.07
CA LEU A 291 9.89 2.85 23.45
C LEU A 291 11.11 3.64 23.93
N ARG A 292 10.91 4.60 24.82
CA ARG A 292 11.92 5.60 25.12
C ARG A 292 12.53 5.37 26.50
N ARG A 293 13.80 5.76 26.62
CA ARG A 293 14.49 6.06 27.86
C ARG A 293 14.60 7.57 28.04
N ARG A 294 14.92 8.04 29.22
CA ARG A 294 14.96 9.47 29.56
C ARG A 294 16.21 10.18 29.00
N VAL A 295 16.33 10.19 27.66
CA VAL A 295 17.47 10.81 26.95
C VAL A 295 16.92 11.53 25.71
N ASN A 296 17.32 12.78 25.48
CA ASN A 296 16.97 13.58 24.29
C ASN A 296 15.45 13.65 23.97
N LEU A 297 14.63 13.75 25.02
CA LEU A 297 13.16 13.72 24.88
C LEU A 297 12.56 15.07 24.45
N GLY A 298 13.33 16.15 24.45
CA GLY A 298 12.83 17.50 24.13
C GLY A 298 11.68 17.89 25.05
N THR A 299 10.55 18.31 24.47
CA THR A 299 9.34 18.70 25.21
C THR A 299 8.67 17.55 25.97
N TYR A 300 9.04 16.31 25.70
CA TYR A 300 8.45 15.13 26.32
C TYR A 300 9.05 14.80 27.71
N PHE A 301 10.14 15.45 28.14
CA PHE A 301 10.75 15.19 29.45
C PHE A 301 9.77 15.34 30.62
N HIS A 302 8.99 16.40 30.64
CA HIS A 302 7.99 16.63 31.69
C HIS A 302 6.93 15.51 31.73
N ALA A 303 6.38 15.15 30.57
CA ALA A 303 5.37 14.08 30.50
C ALA A 303 5.95 12.73 30.95
N PHE A 304 7.21 12.44 30.61
CA PHE A 304 7.91 11.24 31.06
C PHE A 304 8.03 11.20 32.58
N ASP A 305 8.47 12.32 33.20
CA ASP A 305 8.67 12.43 34.67
C ASP A 305 7.34 12.25 35.42
N VAL A 306 6.26 12.88 34.95
CA VAL A 306 4.90 12.74 35.53
C VAL A 306 4.42 11.27 35.50
N VAL A 307 4.69 10.55 34.43
CA VAL A 307 4.32 9.13 34.33
C VAL A 307 5.14 8.30 35.31
N CYS A 308 6.45 8.54 35.42
CA CYS A 308 7.30 7.84 36.39
C CYS A 308 6.83 8.07 37.83
N GLU A 309 6.51 9.31 38.20
CA GLU A 309 5.97 9.65 39.52
C GLU A 309 4.64 8.94 39.81
N LYS A 310 3.70 8.98 38.85
CA LYS A 310 2.41 8.29 38.96
C LYS A 310 2.56 6.78 39.15
N LEU A 311 3.56 6.19 38.52
CA LEU A 311 3.84 4.77 38.58
C LEU A 311 4.79 4.39 39.74
N ASN A 312 5.22 5.33 40.56
CA ASN A 312 6.24 5.13 41.61
C ASN A 312 7.50 4.43 41.05
N LEU A 313 8.05 4.99 39.98
CA LEU A 313 9.28 4.53 39.32
C LEU A 313 10.36 5.60 39.39
N ASP A 314 11.61 5.19 39.57
CA ASP A 314 12.75 6.09 39.50
C ASP A 314 12.99 6.58 38.08
N LYS A 315 12.67 7.84 37.80
CA LYS A 315 12.81 8.47 36.49
C LYS A 315 14.23 8.47 35.92
N SER A 316 15.24 8.31 36.77
CA SER A 316 16.64 8.24 36.33
C SER A 316 17.05 6.88 35.76
N LYS A 317 16.29 5.83 36.09
CA LYS A 317 16.61 4.43 35.75
C LYS A 317 15.55 3.78 34.85
N CYS A 318 14.30 4.22 34.97
CA CYS A 318 13.20 3.58 34.24
C CYS A 318 13.12 4.03 32.77
N THR A 319 12.45 3.20 32.00
CA THR A 319 12.12 3.38 30.58
C THR A 319 10.61 3.24 30.35
N GLU A 320 10.11 3.58 29.18
CA GLU A 320 8.72 3.29 28.80
C GLU A 320 8.42 1.78 28.77
N LEU A 321 9.44 0.93 28.60
CA LEU A 321 9.31 -0.53 28.71
C LEU A 321 8.92 -0.94 30.13
N ASP A 322 9.51 -0.32 31.15
CA ASP A 322 9.16 -0.58 32.55
C ASP A 322 7.71 -0.17 32.86
N TRP A 323 7.19 0.89 32.20
CA TRP A 323 5.79 1.28 32.33
C TRP A 323 4.86 0.20 31.82
N VAL A 324 5.17 -0.38 30.62
CA VAL A 324 4.41 -1.47 30.02
C VAL A 324 4.35 -2.67 30.94
N ILE A 325 5.51 -3.12 31.43
CA ILE A 325 5.62 -4.30 32.31
C ILE A 325 4.87 -4.08 33.63
N LYS A 326 4.94 -2.86 34.20
CA LYS A 326 4.28 -2.54 35.46
C LYS A 326 2.75 -2.48 35.35
N GLN A 327 2.22 -1.99 34.22
CA GLN A 327 0.79 -1.72 34.03
C GLN A 327 0.02 -2.86 33.36
N SER A 328 0.68 -3.98 33.02
CA SER A 328 0.06 -5.13 32.40
C SER A 328 0.23 -6.42 33.21
N LYS A 329 -0.77 -7.29 33.17
CA LYS A 329 -0.60 -8.68 33.64
C LYS A 329 0.22 -9.49 32.63
N ASN A 330 -0.06 -9.28 31.33
CA ASN A 330 0.69 -9.87 30.22
C ASN A 330 1.07 -8.77 29.24
N ALA A 331 2.33 -8.76 28.79
CA ALA A 331 2.85 -7.87 27.75
C ALA A 331 3.24 -8.66 26.50
N ILE A 332 2.81 -8.21 25.33
CA ILE A 332 3.22 -8.74 24.04
C ILE A 332 3.99 -7.64 23.31
N LEU A 333 5.28 -7.84 23.10
CA LEU A 333 6.20 -6.85 22.55
C LEU A 333 6.64 -7.26 21.15
N PHE A 334 6.22 -6.51 20.13
CA PHE A 334 6.72 -6.68 18.77
C PHE A 334 8.00 -5.89 18.60
N TYR A 335 9.11 -6.60 18.43
CA TYR A 335 10.46 -6.08 18.52
C TYR A 335 11.27 -6.31 17.24
N ASP A 336 12.11 -5.33 16.89
CA ASP A 336 13.12 -5.43 15.83
C ASP A 336 14.38 -4.69 16.26
N GLU A 337 15.44 -5.43 16.61
CA GLU A 337 16.70 -4.83 17.10
C GLU A 337 17.40 -3.92 16.08
N ASN A 338 17.11 -4.08 14.79
CA ASN A 338 17.73 -3.33 13.70
C ASN A 338 16.98 -2.03 13.36
N GLN A 339 15.86 -1.74 14.01
CA GLN A 339 15.06 -0.53 13.76
C GLN A 339 15.16 0.51 14.90
N SER A 340 16.03 0.33 15.88
CA SER A 340 16.41 1.40 16.81
C SER A 340 17.28 2.41 16.07
N ILE A 341 16.85 3.68 16.04
CA ILE A 341 17.44 4.75 15.22
C ILE A 341 17.74 6.03 16.00
N LYS A 342 17.47 6.06 17.30
CA LYS A 342 17.67 7.23 18.17
C LYS A 342 18.29 6.88 19.52
N PRO A 343 19.07 7.79 20.09
CA PRO A 343 19.59 7.64 21.46
C PRO A 343 18.51 7.51 22.53
N SER A 344 17.32 8.05 22.27
CA SER A 344 16.17 7.96 23.17
C SER A 344 15.49 6.59 23.17
N ASP A 345 15.73 5.76 22.17
CA ASP A 345 15.12 4.44 22.11
C ASP A 345 15.66 3.54 23.24
N VAL A 346 14.83 2.62 23.75
CA VAL A 346 15.26 1.62 24.74
C VAL A 346 16.40 0.79 24.17
N LYS A 347 17.42 0.56 24.98
CA LYS A 347 18.61 -0.14 24.54
C LYS A 347 18.36 -1.62 24.29
N LYS A 348 19.16 -2.21 23.40
CA LYS A 348 19.16 -3.65 23.14
C LYS A 348 19.39 -4.44 24.43
N GLU A 349 20.31 -3.99 25.28
CA GLU A 349 20.67 -4.64 26.55
C GLU A 349 19.48 -4.77 27.51
N ASP A 350 18.52 -3.82 27.47
CA ASP A 350 17.31 -3.89 28.29
C ASP A 350 16.36 -4.98 27.77
N PHE A 351 16.23 -5.12 26.46
CA PHE A 351 15.51 -6.25 25.86
C PHE A 351 16.22 -7.59 26.08
N ASP A 352 17.54 -7.66 26.01
CA ASP A 352 18.32 -8.88 26.24
C ASP A 352 18.18 -9.36 27.71
N LYS A 353 18.14 -8.44 28.68
CA LYS A 353 17.81 -8.77 30.08
C LYS A 353 16.38 -9.33 30.20
N LEU A 354 15.41 -8.71 29.50
CA LEU A 354 14.04 -9.18 29.52
C LEU A 354 13.91 -10.58 28.87
N LYS A 355 14.60 -10.82 27.73
CA LYS A 355 14.64 -12.13 27.05
C LYS A 355 15.24 -13.22 27.92
N SER A 356 16.21 -12.91 28.77
CA SER A 356 16.86 -13.88 29.68
C SER A 356 16.02 -14.23 30.92
N SER A 357 14.91 -13.51 31.15
CA SER A 357 14.00 -13.79 32.28
C SER A 357 13.20 -15.07 32.03
N SER A 358 13.06 -15.90 33.08
CA SER A 358 12.20 -17.10 33.05
C SER A 358 10.72 -16.78 32.82
N LEU A 359 10.29 -15.53 33.07
CA LEU A 359 8.93 -15.04 32.87
C LEU A 359 8.69 -14.57 31.42
N THR A 360 9.65 -14.70 30.53
CA THR A 360 9.58 -14.21 29.14
C THR A 360 9.67 -15.36 28.16
N LYS A 361 8.69 -15.41 27.22
CA LYS A 361 8.73 -16.25 26.03
C LYS A 361 9.19 -15.41 24.83
N VAL A 362 10.10 -15.93 24.04
CA VAL A 362 10.53 -15.29 22.79
C VAL A 362 10.09 -16.12 21.60
N GLU A 363 9.49 -15.46 20.62
CA GLU A 363 9.11 -16.03 19.32
C GLU A 363 9.78 -15.26 18.18
N TYR A 364 10.21 -15.97 17.12
CA TYR A 364 10.96 -15.41 15.99
C TYR A 364 10.20 -15.53 14.69
N LEU A 365 9.87 -14.39 14.07
CA LEU A 365 9.33 -14.32 12.71
C LEU A 365 10.49 -14.14 11.71
N LYS A 366 10.73 -15.14 10.87
CA LYS A 366 11.91 -15.19 9.98
C LYS A 366 11.63 -14.68 8.57
N SER A 367 10.44 -14.97 8.04
CA SER A 367 10.09 -14.62 6.66
C SER A 367 9.55 -13.20 6.57
N GLN A 368 10.10 -12.44 5.65
CA GLN A 368 9.56 -11.13 5.33
C GLN A 368 8.67 -11.21 4.08
N PHE A 369 7.53 -10.51 4.12
CA PHE A 369 6.47 -10.56 3.10
C PHE A 369 6.23 -9.21 2.42
N ARG A 370 6.87 -8.15 2.88
CA ARG A 370 6.70 -6.77 2.35
C ARG A 370 7.39 -6.62 1.01
N VAL A 371 8.69 -6.88 0.98
CA VAL A 371 9.55 -6.63 -0.17
C VAL A 371 9.53 -7.84 -1.10
N LYS A 372 9.18 -7.67 -2.37
CA LYS A 372 9.16 -8.77 -3.36
C LYS A 372 10.53 -9.41 -3.60
N GLY A 373 11.61 -8.69 -3.27
CA GLY A 373 12.97 -9.23 -3.27
C GLY A 373 13.26 -10.27 -2.16
N GLY A 374 12.32 -10.48 -1.24
CA GLY A 374 12.39 -11.50 -0.20
C GLY A 374 13.51 -11.30 0.82
N ASN A 375 13.77 -12.33 1.60
CA ASN A 375 14.85 -12.34 2.59
C ASN A 375 16.24 -12.13 1.97
N ASN A 376 16.42 -12.51 0.69
CA ASN A 376 17.67 -12.31 -0.04
C ASN A 376 17.99 -10.82 -0.19
N TYR A 377 16.99 -10.00 -0.53
CA TYR A 377 17.18 -8.55 -0.62
C TYR A 377 17.52 -7.93 0.74
N VAL A 378 16.82 -8.32 1.81
CA VAL A 378 17.10 -7.83 3.18
C VAL A 378 18.53 -8.14 3.61
N LYS A 379 18.99 -9.38 3.36
CA LYS A 379 20.37 -9.81 3.65
C LYS A 379 21.35 -9.02 2.79
N TYR A 380 21.04 -8.85 1.51
CA TYR A 380 21.87 -8.09 0.57
C TYR A 380 22.08 -6.65 0.99
N VAL A 381 20.99 -5.92 1.31
CA VAL A 381 21.07 -4.54 1.83
C VAL A 381 21.89 -4.46 3.12
N SER A 382 21.70 -5.43 4.02
CA SER A 382 22.48 -5.49 5.26
C SER A 382 23.98 -5.68 4.99
N ASN A 383 24.34 -6.57 4.05
CA ASN A 383 25.75 -6.81 3.67
C ASN A 383 26.34 -5.61 2.94
N LEU A 384 25.58 -4.97 2.06
CA LEU A 384 25.99 -3.76 1.34
C LEU A 384 26.34 -2.63 2.32
N LEU A 385 25.43 -2.31 3.25
CA LEU A 385 25.64 -1.22 4.21
C LEU A 385 26.71 -1.51 5.26
N ASN A 386 27.06 -2.78 5.50
CA ASN A 386 28.14 -3.20 6.40
C ASN A 386 29.44 -3.56 5.65
N CYS A 387 29.54 -3.28 4.36
CA CYS A 387 30.69 -3.60 3.52
C CYS A 387 31.15 -5.08 3.56
N LYS A 388 30.16 -5.98 3.61
CA LYS A 388 30.38 -7.46 3.70
C LYS A 388 30.16 -8.19 2.38
N LEU A 389 29.86 -7.45 1.29
CA LEU A 389 29.76 -8.04 -0.05
C LEU A 389 31.15 -8.27 -0.63
N ASP A 390 31.31 -9.36 -1.38
CA ASP A 390 32.55 -9.65 -2.07
C ASP A 390 32.83 -8.58 -3.14
N LEU A 391 34.03 -8.02 -3.15
CA LEU A 391 34.47 -7.01 -4.11
C LEU A 391 34.44 -7.52 -5.57
N ALA A 392 34.33 -8.82 -5.78
CA ALA A 392 34.37 -9.46 -7.09
C ALA A 392 33.02 -9.55 -7.83
N LYS A 393 31.99 -8.70 -7.50
CA LYS A 393 30.74 -8.52 -8.27
C LYS A 393 29.50 -9.32 -7.81
N GLU A 394 29.19 -9.34 -6.54
CA GLU A 394 27.81 -9.68 -6.18
C GLU A 394 26.90 -8.49 -6.53
N ILE A 395 26.06 -8.66 -7.54
CA ILE A 395 24.97 -7.72 -7.87
C ILE A 395 23.65 -8.43 -7.57
N PHE A 396 22.80 -7.78 -6.78
CA PHE A 396 21.45 -8.27 -6.53
C PHE A 396 20.64 -8.27 -7.82
N ASN A 397 20.04 -9.40 -8.15
CA ASN A 397 19.21 -9.57 -9.34
C ASN A 397 17.92 -10.31 -8.96
N SER A 398 16.78 -9.78 -9.38
CA SER A 398 15.46 -10.37 -9.14
C SER A 398 14.53 -10.03 -10.29
N SER A 399 13.71 -10.97 -10.72
CA SER A 399 12.65 -10.74 -11.71
C SER A 399 11.42 -10.03 -11.15
N GLU A 400 11.28 -9.99 -9.81
CA GLU A 400 10.11 -9.43 -9.13
C GLU A 400 10.42 -8.13 -8.36
N TYR A 401 11.70 -7.72 -8.30
CA TYR A 401 12.11 -6.57 -7.52
C TYR A 401 13.18 -5.75 -8.23
N GLU A 402 12.94 -4.47 -8.38
CA GLU A 402 13.87 -3.53 -9.01
C GLU A 402 14.79 -2.89 -7.96
N PHE A 403 16.11 -3.09 -8.09
CA PHE A 403 17.12 -2.44 -7.26
C PHE A 403 18.13 -1.73 -8.15
N LEU A 404 18.04 -0.39 -8.27
CA LEU A 404 18.75 0.39 -9.28
C LEU A 404 19.47 1.59 -8.69
N LEU A 405 20.69 1.86 -9.19
CA LEU A 405 21.50 3.03 -8.90
C LEU A 405 21.37 4.05 -10.02
N PHE A 406 21.01 5.28 -9.68
CA PHE A 406 20.86 6.38 -10.60
C PHE A 406 22.11 7.27 -10.61
N ASP A 407 22.54 7.67 -11.78
CA ASP A 407 23.63 8.62 -11.94
C ASP A 407 23.17 10.09 -11.84
N SER A 408 21.89 10.37 -12.15
CA SER A 408 21.22 11.67 -12.04
C SER A 408 20.08 11.63 -11.03
N ILE A 409 20.01 12.67 -10.17
CA ILE A 409 18.89 12.86 -9.26
C ILE A 409 17.61 13.17 -10.03
N GLU A 410 17.68 13.93 -11.11
CA GLU A 410 16.57 14.30 -11.96
C GLU A 410 15.93 13.07 -12.62
N GLU A 411 16.76 12.14 -13.14
CA GLU A 411 16.28 10.87 -13.70
C GLU A 411 15.58 10.03 -12.63
N MET A 412 16.13 9.96 -11.41
CA MET A 412 15.48 9.21 -10.32
C MET A 412 14.15 9.82 -9.92
N VAL A 413 14.06 11.15 -9.81
CA VAL A 413 12.79 11.84 -9.48
C VAL A 413 11.75 11.60 -10.56
N THR A 414 12.15 11.70 -11.83
CA THR A 414 11.27 11.44 -12.98
C THR A 414 10.73 10.01 -12.94
N GLU A 415 11.61 9.04 -12.70
CA GLU A 415 11.22 7.64 -12.63
C GLU A 415 10.30 7.36 -11.42
N ILE A 416 10.55 7.93 -10.25
CA ILE A 416 9.66 7.81 -9.07
C ILE A 416 8.28 8.40 -9.36
N LYS A 417 8.20 9.55 -10.05
CA LYS A 417 6.92 10.13 -10.47
C LYS A 417 6.17 9.24 -11.45
N LEU A 418 6.88 8.65 -12.40
CA LEU A 418 6.31 7.68 -13.34
C LEU A 418 5.77 6.45 -12.59
N ARG A 419 6.55 5.85 -11.69
CA ARG A 419 6.12 4.73 -10.86
C ARG A 419 4.93 5.08 -9.97
N ASN A 420 4.84 6.34 -9.53
CA ASN A 420 3.66 6.78 -8.77
C ASN A 420 2.39 6.84 -9.63
N THR A 421 2.51 7.24 -10.90
CA THR A 421 1.38 7.25 -11.82
C THR A 421 0.89 5.83 -12.13
N GLU A 422 1.82 4.87 -12.25
CA GLU A 422 1.52 3.47 -12.56
C GLU A 422 1.00 2.66 -11.35
N ASN A 423 1.53 2.93 -10.16
CA ASN A 423 1.35 2.04 -9.01
C ASN A 423 0.86 2.74 -7.75
N ASP A 424 0.78 4.07 -7.72
CA ASP A 424 0.65 4.88 -6.51
C ASP A 424 1.78 4.65 -5.49
N LEU A 425 1.75 5.38 -4.37
CA LEU A 425 2.64 5.23 -3.21
C LEU A 425 4.13 5.05 -3.57
N SER A 426 4.63 5.82 -4.53
CA SER A 426 6.05 5.91 -4.84
C SER A 426 6.59 7.23 -4.30
N ARG A 427 7.63 7.22 -3.44
CA ARG A 427 8.08 8.40 -2.71
C ARG A 427 9.60 8.51 -2.67
N LEU A 428 10.08 9.76 -2.63
CA LEU A 428 11.48 10.08 -2.33
C LEU A 428 11.70 10.10 -0.82
N ILE A 429 12.82 9.57 -0.36
CA ILE A 429 13.22 9.55 1.05
C ILE A 429 14.71 9.86 1.14
N ALA A 430 15.12 10.70 2.09
CA ALA A 430 16.53 11.00 2.32
C ALA A 430 16.94 10.83 3.78
N GLY A 431 18.25 10.67 3.99
CA GLY A 431 18.88 10.86 5.29
C GLY A 431 18.95 12.35 5.66
N TYR A 432 19.25 12.65 6.91
CA TYR A 432 19.27 14.03 7.44
C TYR A 432 20.58 14.77 7.09
N SER A 433 20.90 14.91 5.80
CA SER A 433 22.09 15.59 5.30
C SER A 433 21.87 17.08 5.01
N TRP A 434 20.69 17.58 5.17
CA TRP A 434 20.36 18.99 4.90
C TRP A 434 19.56 19.61 6.05
N PRO A 435 19.83 20.89 6.37
CA PRO A 435 19.05 21.61 7.36
C PRO A 435 17.62 21.80 6.85
N TRP A 436 16.64 21.72 7.75
CA TRP A 436 15.24 21.94 7.40
C TRP A 436 14.88 23.42 7.50
N ILE A 437 15.10 24.17 6.44
CA ILE A 437 14.85 25.62 6.35
C ILE A 437 13.41 25.92 5.91
N SER A 438 12.83 25.10 5.04
CA SER A 438 11.44 25.22 4.57
C SER A 438 10.39 25.07 5.69
N LYS A 439 10.79 24.59 6.87
CA LYS A 439 9.92 24.51 8.06
C LYS A 439 9.38 25.89 8.47
N ASN A 440 10.20 26.92 8.33
CA ASN A 440 9.87 28.30 8.72
C ASN A 440 9.40 29.13 7.51
N ASP A 441 9.90 28.83 6.32
CA ASP A 441 9.56 29.52 5.07
C ASP A 441 9.38 28.50 3.94
N LYS A 442 8.14 28.23 3.59
CA LYS A 442 7.76 27.24 2.59
C LYS A 442 8.17 27.59 1.15
N SER A 443 8.68 28.80 0.90
CA SER A 443 9.23 29.19 -0.40
C SER A 443 10.65 28.68 -0.63
N LEU A 444 11.33 28.22 0.43
CA LEU A 444 12.72 27.77 0.39
C LEU A 444 12.82 26.27 0.09
N TYR A 445 13.92 25.88 -0.54
CA TYR A 445 14.27 24.49 -0.81
C TYR A 445 15.38 24.04 0.14
N ASP A 446 15.18 22.89 0.78
CA ASP A 446 16.07 22.35 1.80
C ASP A 446 17.21 21.55 1.20
N ILE A 447 16.91 20.72 0.20
CA ILE A 447 17.79 19.73 -0.40
C ILE A 447 18.26 20.28 -1.73
N LYS A 448 19.58 20.55 -1.83
CA LYS A 448 20.20 21.05 -3.06
C LYS A 448 21.24 20.05 -3.54
N ILE A 449 21.07 19.55 -4.75
CA ILE A 449 21.94 18.55 -5.39
C ILE A 449 22.28 19.08 -6.80
N GLY A 450 23.46 19.68 -6.96
CA GLY A 450 23.78 20.43 -8.18
C GLY A 450 22.78 21.56 -8.38
N ASN A 451 22.13 21.58 -9.53
CA ASN A 451 21.08 22.57 -9.86
C ASN A 451 19.67 22.10 -9.50
N TYR A 452 19.51 20.89 -8.91
CA TYR A 452 18.21 20.34 -8.56
C TYR A 452 17.86 20.66 -7.12
N GLU A 453 16.64 21.16 -6.90
CA GLU A 453 16.18 21.61 -5.60
C GLU A 453 14.92 20.85 -5.18
N LEU A 454 14.88 20.38 -3.92
CA LEU A 454 13.77 19.64 -3.35
C LEU A 454 13.46 20.18 -1.94
N GLN A 455 12.23 19.96 -1.48
CA GLN A 455 11.78 20.31 -0.13
C GLN A 455 11.59 19.06 0.73
N TRP A 456 11.85 19.20 2.03
CA TRP A 456 11.40 18.23 3.02
C TRP A 456 9.87 18.19 3.11
N ASN A 457 9.34 17.10 3.62
CA ASN A 457 7.92 16.90 3.84
C ASN A 457 7.27 18.08 4.61
N SER A 458 6.26 18.67 4.02
CA SER A 458 5.52 19.82 4.58
C SER A 458 4.61 19.43 5.75
N VAL A 459 4.23 18.15 5.84
CA VAL A 459 3.40 17.57 6.90
C VAL A 459 4.14 16.45 7.61
N SER A 460 3.92 16.33 8.93
CA SER A 460 4.52 15.28 9.76
C SER A 460 3.64 14.05 9.89
N ASP A 461 2.32 14.25 9.88
CA ASP A 461 1.34 13.18 10.04
C ASP A 461 0.82 12.75 8.68
N ASP A 462 0.85 11.44 8.44
CA ASP A 462 0.34 10.81 7.22
C ASP A 462 0.93 11.39 5.92
N PHE A 463 2.23 11.75 5.96
CA PHE A 463 2.95 12.38 4.86
C PHE A 463 2.79 11.61 3.55
N ILE A 464 2.93 10.29 3.58
CA ILE A 464 2.91 9.47 2.35
C ILE A 464 1.61 9.59 1.56
N ASN A 465 0.49 9.84 2.25
CA ASN A 465 -0.82 10.01 1.65
C ASN A 465 -1.17 11.48 1.39
N SER A 466 -0.28 12.42 1.72
CA SER A 466 -0.54 13.84 1.47
C SER A 466 -0.51 14.15 -0.04
N PRO A 467 -1.33 15.09 -0.52
CA PRO A 467 -1.44 15.39 -1.96
C PRO A 467 -0.13 15.81 -2.61
N ASN A 468 0.77 16.46 -1.86
CA ASN A 468 2.04 16.97 -2.37
C ASN A 468 3.23 16.02 -2.13
N ALA A 469 3.02 14.87 -1.48
CA ALA A 469 4.10 13.95 -1.10
C ALA A 469 4.97 13.48 -2.27
N ILE A 470 4.43 13.44 -3.50
CA ILE A 470 5.19 13.05 -4.69
C ILE A 470 6.24 14.09 -5.12
N ASN A 471 6.08 15.34 -4.72
CA ASN A 471 6.99 16.45 -5.02
C ASN A 471 7.96 16.75 -3.86
N GLU A 472 7.75 16.12 -2.71
CA GLU A 472 8.51 16.34 -1.49
C GLU A 472 9.35 15.12 -1.13
N VAL A 473 10.34 15.31 -0.26
CA VAL A 473 11.21 14.26 0.23
C VAL A 473 10.84 13.92 1.68
N GLY A 474 10.46 12.67 1.91
CA GLY A 474 10.24 12.17 3.27
C GLY A 474 11.53 11.87 4.01
N CYS A 475 11.42 11.73 5.32
CA CYS A 475 12.50 11.27 6.18
C CYS A 475 12.08 9.98 6.90
N ILE A 476 13.00 9.37 7.64
CA ILE A 476 12.71 8.15 8.42
C ILE A 476 11.49 8.32 9.35
N HIS A 477 11.28 9.51 9.93
CA HIS A 477 10.21 9.73 10.91
C HIS A 477 8.82 9.85 10.29
N THR A 478 8.74 10.23 9.01
CA THR A 478 7.47 10.38 8.28
C THR A 478 7.16 9.18 7.39
N THR A 479 8.12 8.27 7.20
CA THR A 479 7.96 7.07 6.37
C THR A 479 8.04 5.76 7.14
N GLN A 480 8.52 5.76 8.40
CA GLN A 480 8.56 4.56 9.23
C GLN A 480 7.14 4.11 9.60
N GLY A 481 6.88 2.80 9.51
CA GLY A 481 5.55 2.21 9.72
C GLY A 481 4.75 2.05 8.43
N TYR A 482 5.06 2.77 7.38
CA TYR A 482 4.33 2.72 6.11
C TYR A 482 5.04 1.87 5.05
N ASP A 483 4.27 1.40 4.08
CA ASP A 483 4.74 0.65 2.92
C ASP A 483 4.62 1.52 1.66
N LEU A 484 5.63 1.44 0.79
CA LEU A 484 5.67 2.13 -0.49
C LEU A 484 5.73 1.10 -1.63
N ASN A 485 5.17 1.41 -2.79
CA ASN A 485 5.39 0.56 -3.96
C ASN A 485 6.81 0.69 -4.49
N TYR A 486 7.28 1.93 -4.64
CA TYR A 486 8.69 2.23 -4.95
C TYR A 486 9.24 3.28 -3.99
N SER A 487 10.50 3.13 -3.60
CA SER A 487 11.20 4.10 -2.77
C SER A 487 12.44 4.62 -3.49
N GLY A 488 12.53 5.95 -3.67
CA GLY A 488 13.73 6.63 -4.17
C GLY A 488 14.55 7.13 -3.00
N ILE A 489 15.69 6.51 -2.72
CA ILE A 489 16.52 6.79 -1.55
C ILE A 489 17.68 7.70 -1.94
N ILE A 490 17.78 8.85 -1.28
CA ILE A 490 18.88 9.81 -1.47
C ILE A 490 19.84 9.66 -0.30
N PHE A 491 21.05 9.16 -0.59
CA PHE A 491 22.18 9.18 0.31
C PHE A 491 22.86 10.54 0.24
N GLY A 492 22.86 11.27 1.36
CA GLY A 492 23.46 12.60 1.44
C GLY A 492 24.96 12.58 1.76
N ASN A 493 25.50 13.76 2.09
CA ASN A 493 26.93 13.91 2.36
C ASN A 493 27.32 13.56 3.82
N GLU A 494 26.39 13.15 4.66
CA GLU A 494 26.67 12.66 6.01
C GLU A 494 27.27 11.25 6.04
N ILE A 495 27.29 10.58 4.89
CA ILE A 495 27.75 9.20 4.76
C ILE A 495 28.69 9.08 3.55
N THR A 496 29.87 8.51 3.76
CA THR A 496 30.89 8.29 2.73
C THR A 496 31.49 6.89 2.85
N TYR A 497 32.35 6.53 1.91
CA TYR A 497 33.07 5.26 1.89
C TYR A 497 34.59 5.46 1.92
N ASP A 498 35.25 4.88 2.92
CA ASP A 498 36.72 4.82 3.02
C ASP A 498 37.25 3.61 2.24
N LYS A 499 37.87 3.86 1.09
CA LYS A 499 38.44 2.82 0.24
C LYS A 499 39.60 2.05 0.87
N THR A 500 40.33 2.70 1.80
CA THR A 500 41.50 2.08 2.45
C THR A 500 41.12 1.11 3.53
N LYS A 501 40.05 1.42 4.26
CA LYS A 501 39.54 0.59 5.34
C LYS A 501 38.41 -0.35 4.91
N ASN A 502 37.92 -0.19 3.68
CA ASN A 502 36.75 -0.91 3.16
C ASN A 502 35.53 -0.78 4.11
N GLU A 503 35.23 0.43 4.53
CA GLU A 503 34.12 0.69 5.44
C GLU A 503 33.36 1.98 5.10
N ILE A 504 32.08 1.99 5.47
CA ILE A 504 31.27 3.21 5.46
C ILE A 504 31.64 4.05 6.69
N VAL A 505 31.82 5.35 6.47
CA VAL A 505 32.17 6.34 7.49
C VAL A 505 31.09 7.41 7.55
N ILE A 506 30.80 7.90 8.76
CA ILE A 506 29.82 8.96 8.99
C ILE A 506 30.55 10.29 9.23
N LEU A 507 30.13 11.31 8.51
CA LEU A 507 30.57 12.70 8.65
C LEU A 507 29.55 13.43 9.53
N LYS A 508 29.80 13.47 10.85
CA LYS A 508 28.87 13.99 11.87
C LYS A 508 28.48 15.45 11.64
N GLU A 509 29.40 16.25 11.06
CA GLU A 509 29.17 17.65 10.69
C GLU A 509 28.05 17.82 9.66
N ASN A 510 27.93 16.85 8.73
CA ASN A 510 26.92 16.84 7.67
C ASN A 510 25.60 16.17 8.08
N TYR A 511 25.47 15.71 9.34
CA TYR A 511 24.24 15.12 9.84
C TYR A 511 23.43 16.14 10.63
N PHE A 512 22.24 16.53 10.16
CA PHE A 512 21.44 17.64 10.70
C PHE A 512 20.31 17.26 11.64
N ASP A 513 20.07 15.98 11.93
CA ASP A 513 19.13 15.59 13.00
C ASP A 513 19.75 15.89 14.38
N LYS A 514 19.37 17.02 14.96
CA LYS A 514 19.86 17.44 16.30
C LYS A 514 19.55 16.40 17.37
N ASN A 515 18.34 15.87 17.38
CA ASN A 515 17.90 14.87 18.38
C ASN A 515 18.56 13.49 18.13
N GLY A 516 18.90 13.19 16.88
CA GLY A 516 19.57 11.96 16.48
C GLY A 516 21.06 11.93 16.84
N LYS A 517 21.73 13.09 16.95
CA LYS A 517 23.18 13.17 17.25
C LYS A 517 23.55 13.77 18.61
N GLN A 518 22.60 14.44 19.27
CA GLN A 518 22.83 15.04 20.59
C GLN A 518 23.10 13.94 21.62
N SER A 519 24.07 14.15 22.51
CA SER A 519 24.49 13.21 23.57
C SER A 519 25.18 11.92 23.08
N ILE A 520 25.42 11.76 21.77
CA ILE A 520 26.24 10.66 21.29
C ILE A 520 27.72 11.08 21.30
N VAL A 521 28.50 10.44 22.15
CA VAL A 521 29.95 10.59 22.25
C VAL A 521 30.66 9.56 21.38
N ASP A 522 30.13 8.36 21.31
CA ASP A 522 30.68 7.26 20.53
C ASP A 522 30.27 7.35 19.06
N PHE A 523 31.30 7.45 18.19
CA PHE A 523 31.10 7.50 16.75
C PHE A 523 30.50 6.20 16.17
N GLU A 524 30.83 5.05 16.76
CA GLU A 524 30.28 3.77 16.30
C GLU A 524 28.77 3.64 16.63
N GLU A 525 28.33 4.21 17.75
CA GLU A 525 26.90 4.29 18.07
C GLU A 525 26.16 5.15 17.05
N LEU A 526 26.71 6.32 16.67
CA LEU A 526 26.11 7.18 15.65
C LEU A 526 26.07 6.48 14.29
N LYS A 527 27.17 5.83 13.90
CA LYS A 527 27.27 5.04 12.66
C LYS A 527 26.19 3.97 12.62
N LYS A 528 25.99 3.23 13.69
CA LYS A 528 24.96 2.21 13.80
C LYS A 528 23.56 2.79 13.58
N PHE A 529 23.22 3.93 14.19
CA PHE A 529 21.92 4.57 13.99
C PHE A 529 21.71 5.02 12.54
N ILE A 530 22.68 5.66 11.91
CA ILE A 530 22.57 6.14 10.54
C ILE A 530 22.47 4.96 9.55
N ILE A 531 23.26 3.90 9.74
CA ILE A 531 23.15 2.66 8.95
C ILE A 531 21.76 2.03 9.12
N ASN A 532 21.22 1.98 10.33
CA ASN A 532 19.87 1.46 10.57
C ASN A 532 18.79 2.32 9.91
N ILE A 533 18.96 3.66 9.87
CA ILE A 533 18.06 4.57 9.15
C ILE A 533 18.04 4.19 7.67
N TYR A 534 19.21 4.15 7.02
CA TYR A 534 19.29 3.81 5.60
C TYR A 534 18.79 2.39 5.30
N LYS A 535 19.15 1.41 6.13
CA LYS A 535 18.60 0.06 6.03
C LYS A 535 17.08 0.06 6.09
N THR A 536 16.51 0.79 7.05
CA THR A 536 15.05 0.85 7.24
C THR A 536 14.35 1.48 6.05
N ILE A 537 14.84 2.60 5.52
CA ILE A 537 14.20 3.26 4.36
C ILE A 537 14.39 2.48 3.05
N MET A 538 15.52 1.79 2.87
CA MET A 538 15.73 0.90 1.71
C MET A 538 14.79 -0.31 1.70
N LEU A 539 14.27 -0.72 2.84
CA LEU A 539 13.32 -1.82 2.98
C LEU A 539 11.85 -1.38 2.92
N ARG A 540 11.55 -0.14 2.48
CA ARG A 540 10.17 0.38 2.37
C ARG A 540 9.51 0.06 1.03
N GLY A 541 10.29 -0.05 -0.05
CA GLY A 541 9.76 -0.36 -1.37
C GLY A 541 9.30 -1.82 -1.48
N ILE A 542 8.04 -2.04 -1.86
CA ILE A 542 7.47 -3.38 -2.08
C ILE A 542 7.99 -3.97 -3.41
N LYS A 543 7.97 -3.15 -4.48
CA LYS A 543 8.30 -3.55 -5.85
C LYS A 543 9.70 -3.13 -6.26
N GLY A 544 10.24 -2.07 -5.64
CA GLY A 544 11.59 -1.61 -5.97
C GLY A 544 12.12 -0.51 -5.07
N THR A 545 13.45 -0.42 -5.05
CA THR A 545 14.22 0.64 -4.40
C THR A 545 15.22 1.22 -5.38
N TYR A 546 15.11 2.52 -5.59
CA TYR A 546 16.01 3.33 -6.42
C TYR A 546 16.94 4.12 -5.52
N VAL A 547 18.20 4.21 -5.89
CA VAL A 547 19.24 4.80 -5.05
C VAL A 547 19.95 5.91 -5.82
N TYR A 548 20.08 7.06 -5.20
CA TYR A 548 20.98 8.13 -5.62
C TYR A 548 21.97 8.46 -4.48
N VAL A 549 23.23 8.71 -4.80
CA VAL A 549 24.30 8.94 -3.83
C VAL A 549 25.01 10.24 -4.14
N CYS A 550 25.06 11.17 -3.16
CA CYS A 550 25.77 12.45 -3.30
C CYS A 550 27.29 12.29 -3.22
N ASP A 551 27.77 11.47 -2.27
CA ASP A 551 29.21 11.23 -2.09
C ASP A 551 29.80 10.36 -3.20
N LYS A 552 30.89 10.83 -3.81
CA LYS A 552 31.54 10.15 -4.95
C LYS A 552 32.11 8.78 -4.56
N ASN A 553 32.74 8.64 -3.40
CA ASN A 553 33.37 7.40 -3.00
C ASN A 553 32.32 6.32 -2.68
N LEU A 554 31.25 6.70 -1.99
CA LEU A 554 30.14 5.81 -1.70
C LEU A 554 29.41 5.43 -2.98
N LYS A 555 29.22 6.38 -3.92
CA LYS A 555 28.61 6.10 -5.24
C LYS A 555 29.43 5.07 -6.03
N GLU A 556 30.75 5.21 -6.05
CA GLU A 556 31.64 4.25 -6.72
C GLU A 556 31.58 2.86 -6.04
N TYR A 557 31.46 2.81 -4.71
CA TYR A 557 31.26 1.56 -3.99
C TYR A 557 29.93 0.92 -4.36
N PHE A 558 28.82 1.65 -4.31
CA PHE A 558 27.50 1.13 -4.66
C PHE A 558 27.40 0.70 -6.12
N ALA A 559 28.07 1.39 -7.03
CA ALA A 559 28.09 1.04 -8.45
C ALA A 559 28.73 -0.33 -8.76
N ARG A 560 29.45 -0.93 -7.81
CA ARG A 560 29.98 -2.29 -7.92
C ARG A 560 28.93 -3.35 -7.59
N HIS A 561 27.91 -2.98 -6.81
CA HIS A 561 26.97 -3.89 -6.19
C HIS A 561 25.50 -3.64 -6.58
N ILE A 562 25.17 -2.47 -7.11
CA ILE A 562 23.82 -2.11 -7.53
C ILE A 562 23.81 -1.91 -9.04
N SER A 563 22.89 -2.55 -9.74
CA SER A 563 22.70 -2.35 -11.17
C SER A 563 22.39 -0.89 -11.48
N LYS A 564 23.11 -0.32 -12.44
CA LYS A 564 22.84 1.06 -12.86
C LYS A 564 21.53 1.14 -13.61
N PHE A 565 20.75 2.16 -13.30
CA PHE A 565 19.63 2.56 -14.14
C PHE A 565 20.17 2.91 -15.53
N LYS A 566 19.63 2.28 -16.53
CA LYS A 566 19.90 2.61 -17.92
C LYS A 566 18.64 3.25 -18.45
N THR A 567 18.75 4.52 -18.79
CA THR A 567 17.71 5.12 -19.62
C THR A 567 17.72 4.33 -20.91
N GLU A 568 16.75 3.45 -21.12
CA GLU A 568 16.54 2.82 -22.42
C GLU A 568 16.06 3.90 -23.39
N LYS A 569 16.97 4.81 -23.73
CA LYS A 569 16.83 5.68 -24.87
C LYS A 569 17.14 4.85 -26.10
N SER A 570 16.17 4.12 -26.59
CA SER A 570 16.10 3.89 -28.02
C SER A 570 14.75 3.30 -28.39
N ILE A 571 13.79 4.20 -28.55
CA ILE A 571 12.75 3.95 -29.52
C ILE A 571 13.52 3.75 -30.82
N THR A 572 13.51 2.54 -31.33
CA THR A 572 14.10 2.27 -32.64
C THR A 572 12.94 2.21 -33.61
N ILE A 573 12.93 3.11 -34.58
CA ILE A 573 12.06 2.97 -35.74
C ILE A 573 12.54 1.71 -36.47
N LEU A 574 11.66 0.72 -36.53
CA LEU A 574 12.00 -0.56 -37.15
C LEU A 574 11.86 -0.47 -38.66
N PRO A 575 12.86 -0.94 -39.42
CA PRO A 575 12.67 -1.11 -40.89
C PRO A 575 11.55 -2.12 -41.12
N LEU A 576 10.69 -1.88 -42.11
CA LEU A 576 9.50 -2.70 -42.42
C LEU A 576 9.80 -4.21 -42.50
N THR A 577 11.00 -4.58 -42.93
CA THR A 577 11.45 -5.97 -43.00
C THR A 577 11.62 -6.67 -41.63
N LYS A 578 11.65 -5.92 -40.54
CA LYS A 578 11.78 -6.41 -39.15
C LYS A 578 10.51 -6.19 -38.32
N VAL A 579 9.48 -5.58 -38.91
CA VAL A 579 8.24 -5.28 -38.23
C VAL A 579 7.38 -6.55 -38.16
N LEU A 580 7.02 -6.94 -36.95
CA LEU A 580 5.93 -7.87 -36.66
C LEU A 580 4.85 -7.05 -35.94
N PRO A 581 3.81 -6.57 -36.68
CA PRO A 581 2.81 -5.65 -36.14
C PRO A 581 2.17 -6.18 -34.88
N PHE A 582 2.21 -5.38 -33.81
CA PHE A 582 1.63 -5.68 -32.48
C PHE A 582 2.23 -6.90 -31.72
N GLU A 583 3.30 -7.51 -32.29
CA GLU A 583 4.08 -8.56 -31.64
C GLU A 583 5.41 -8.01 -31.10
N ASN A 584 6.16 -7.25 -31.92
CA ASN A 584 7.43 -6.63 -31.53
C ASN A 584 7.43 -5.10 -31.62
N SER A 585 6.35 -4.50 -32.12
CA SER A 585 6.26 -3.08 -32.43
C SER A 585 4.84 -2.53 -32.37
N VAL A 586 4.72 -1.22 -32.22
CA VAL A 586 3.45 -0.48 -32.31
C VAL A 586 3.57 0.61 -33.37
N PRO A 587 2.45 1.02 -34.03
CA PRO A 587 2.47 2.09 -35.00
C PRO A 587 2.70 3.44 -34.32
N ILE A 588 3.43 4.35 -34.99
CA ILE A 588 3.54 5.76 -34.62
C ILE A 588 2.71 6.61 -35.58
N TYR A 589 1.91 7.49 -35.02
CA TYR A 589 1.06 8.43 -35.75
C TYR A 589 1.60 9.85 -35.61
N ASP A 590 1.66 10.58 -36.73
CA ASP A 590 1.78 12.03 -36.72
C ASP A 590 0.36 12.61 -36.52
N LEU A 591 0.15 13.39 -35.46
CA LEU A 591 -1.16 13.98 -35.15
C LEU A 591 -1.69 14.89 -36.28
N ARG A 592 -0.80 15.50 -37.06
CA ARG A 592 -1.19 16.34 -38.21
C ARG A 592 -1.69 15.52 -39.40
N ALA A 593 -1.23 14.28 -39.56
CA ALA A 593 -1.58 13.39 -40.65
C ALA A 593 -2.74 12.44 -40.32
N ALA A 594 -3.10 12.34 -39.05
CA ALA A 594 -4.01 11.31 -38.53
C ALA A 594 -5.49 11.65 -38.64
N ALA A 595 -5.86 12.83 -39.21
CA ALA A 595 -7.26 13.18 -39.47
C ALA A 595 -7.97 12.08 -40.32
N GLY A 596 -8.76 11.25 -39.67
CA GLY A 596 -9.47 10.12 -40.28
C GLY A 596 -8.82 8.74 -40.15
N ALA A 597 -7.54 8.62 -39.74
CA ALA A 597 -6.87 7.32 -39.63
C ALA A 597 -7.35 6.49 -38.43
N PHE A 598 -7.80 7.13 -37.34
CA PHE A 598 -8.23 6.44 -36.11
C PHE A 598 -9.61 5.72 -36.28
N SER A 599 -10.46 6.16 -37.22
CA SER A 599 -11.75 5.51 -37.48
C SER A 599 -11.61 4.22 -38.30
N GLN A 600 -10.49 4.00 -38.99
CA GLN A 600 -10.25 2.87 -39.89
C GLN A 600 -9.33 1.76 -39.32
N LEU A 601 -9.07 1.76 -38.03
CA LEU A 601 -8.12 0.83 -37.38
C LEU A 601 -8.50 -0.65 -37.35
N GLN A 602 -9.47 -1.10 -38.17
CA GLN A 602 -9.81 -2.52 -38.29
C GLN A 602 -8.92 -3.30 -39.27
N THR A 603 -8.17 -2.62 -40.16
CA THR A 603 -7.21 -3.28 -41.08
C THR A 603 -5.96 -2.39 -41.25
N VAL A 604 -4.98 -2.57 -40.34
CA VAL A 604 -3.71 -1.87 -40.45
C VAL A 604 -2.80 -2.59 -41.43
N ASN A 605 -2.55 -1.96 -42.60
CA ASN A 605 -1.51 -2.42 -43.51
C ASN A 605 -0.16 -1.94 -42.98
N ALA A 606 0.79 -2.84 -42.69
CA ALA A 606 2.09 -2.48 -42.06
C ALA A 606 2.87 -1.43 -42.88
N ASN A 607 2.59 -1.31 -44.18
CA ASN A 607 3.27 -0.37 -45.09
C ASN A 607 2.79 1.10 -44.94
N ASP A 608 1.69 1.35 -44.25
CA ASP A 608 1.08 2.68 -44.17
C ASP A 608 1.56 3.50 -42.98
N TYR A 609 2.37 2.89 -42.08
CA TYR A 609 2.81 3.51 -40.84
C TYR A 609 4.29 3.27 -40.59
N GLU A 610 4.90 4.19 -39.81
CA GLU A 610 6.17 3.91 -39.14
C GLU A 610 5.92 3.08 -37.88
N TRP A 611 6.81 2.14 -37.59
CA TRP A 611 6.71 1.23 -36.47
C TRP A 611 7.87 1.40 -35.53
N ILE A 612 7.58 1.47 -34.22
CA ILE A 612 8.60 1.57 -33.18
C ILE A 612 8.60 0.34 -32.28
N SER A 613 9.80 -0.07 -31.88
CA SER A 613 9.94 -1.01 -30.77
C SER A 613 9.58 -0.32 -29.47
N LEU A 614 8.88 -1.03 -28.58
CA LEU A 614 8.62 -0.52 -27.23
C LEU A 614 9.73 -0.92 -26.25
N PRO A 615 9.95 -0.12 -25.19
CA PRO A 615 10.75 -0.56 -24.07
C PRO A 615 10.24 -1.92 -23.52
N PRO A 616 11.11 -2.81 -22.99
CA PRO A 616 10.75 -4.16 -22.55
C PRO A 616 9.61 -4.25 -21.52
N ARG A 617 9.34 -3.16 -20.79
CA ARG A 617 8.22 -3.02 -19.85
C ARG A 617 6.84 -3.01 -20.51
N TYR A 618 6.77 -2.66 -21.79
CA TYR A 618 5.53 -2.65 -22.56
C TYR A 618 5.52 -3.81 -23.56
N ARG A 619 4.49 -4.64 -23.50
CA ARG A 619 4.25 -5.65 -24.53
C ARG A 619 3.45 -5.01 -25.64
N PRO A 620 3.94 -5.01 -26.89
CA PRO A 620 3.17 -4.54 -28.02
C PRO A 620 1.81 -5.24 -28.07
N SER A 621 0.77 -4.51 -28.39
CA SER A 621 -0.59 -5.02 -28.56
C SER A 621 -1.40 -4.12 -29.48
N THR A 622 -2.50 -4.61 -30.02
CA THR A 622 -3.43 -3.85 -30.86
C THR A 622 -4.07 -2.65 -30.13
N ASP A 623 -3.99 -2.64 -28.79
CA ASP A 623 -4.54 -1.55 -27.98
C ASP A 623 -3.51 -0.42 -27.75
N LEU A 624 -2.23 -0.62 -28.12
CA LEU A 624 -1.19 0.38 -27.94
C LEU A 624 -0.80 1.04 -29.27
N PHE A 625 -0.57 2.34 -29.21
CA PHE A 625 -0.05 3.13 -30.33
C PHE A 625 0.78 4.31 -29.80
N ALA A 626 1.67 4.84 -30.63
CA ALA A 626 2.47 6.00 -30.29
C ALA A 626 2.05 7.22 -31.10
N CYS A 627 2.22 8.41 -30.52
CA CYS A 627 2.05 9.68 -31.19
C CYS A 627 3.18 10.63 -30.85
N LYS A 628 3.65 11.42 -31.83
CA LYS A 628 4.51 12.56 -31.59
C LYS A 628 3.67 13.74 -31.14
N ILE A 629 3.98 14.31 -29.98
CA ILE A 629 3.24 15.44 -29.38
C ILE A 629 4.03 16.72 -29.59
N GLU A 630 3.44 17.68 -30.29
CA GLU A 630 4.00 19.01 -30.49
C GLU A 630 3.16 20.05 -29.75
N GLY A 631 3.84 21.03 -29.12
CA GLY A 631 3.21 22.12 -28.37
C GLY A 631 3.57 22.14 -26.88
N GLU A 632 3.28 23.24 -26.23
CA GLU A 632 3.67 23.51 -24.84
C GLU A 632 2.53 23.34 -23.84
N SER A 633 1.33 22.97 -24.29
CA SER A 633 0.14 22.90 -23.42
C SER A 633 0.18 21.80 -22.35
N MET A 634 1.12 20.87 -22.47
CA MET A 634 1.29 19.75 -21.52
C MET A 634 2.72 19.66 -20.97
N ASN A 635 3.52 20.72 -21.07
CA ASN A 635 4.97 20.69 -20.81
C ASN A 635 5.36 20.39 -19.34
N LYS A 636 4.42 20.40 -18.40
CA LYS A 636 4.65 19.86 -17.04
C LYS A 636 4.84 18.36 -17.01
N VAL A 637 4.29 17.64 -17.99
CA VAL A 637 4.26 16.17 -18.03
C VAL A 637 4.82 15.62 -19.34
N ILE A 638 4.54 16.30 -20.45
CA ILE A 638 4.94 15.90 -21.80
C ILE A 638 5.78 17.02 -22.42
N PRO A 639 7.11 16.87 -22.50
CA PRO A 639 7.96 17.83 -23.21
C PRO A 639 7.57 17.96 -24.68
N ASN A 640 7.71 19.17 -25.24
CA ASN A 640 7.44 19.42 -26.64
C ASN A 640 8.31 18.55 -27.56
N GLY A 641 7.71 17.98 -28.60
CA GLY A 641 8.37 17.09 -29.56
C GLY A 641 8.55 15.64 -29.08
N SER A 642 8.04 15.29 -27.93
CA SER A 642 8.12 13.92 -27.38
C SER A 642 7.26 12.93 -28.14
N ILE A 643 7.75 11.69 -28.26
CA ILE A 643 6.94 10.56 -28.68
C ILE A 643 6.28 9.95 -27.42
N CYS A 644 4.97 9.86 -27.43
CA CYS A 644 4.19 9.37 -26.31
C CYS A 644 3.46 8.07 -26.66
N LEU A 645 3.40 7.15 -25.73
CA LEU A 645 2.61 5.93 -25.82
C LEU A 645 1.18 6.17 -25.29
N PHE A 646 0.22 5.72 -26.04
CA PHE A 646 -1.20 5.77 -25.68
C PHE A 646 -1.83 4.38 -25.75
N ARG A 647 -2.82 4.17 -24.88
CA ARG A 647 -3.70 3.00 -24.93
C ARG A 647 -5.05 3.43 -25.49
N LYS A 648 -5.56 2.71 -26.48
CA LYS A 648 -6.90 2.94 -27.03
C LYS A 648 -7.94 2.95 -25.92
N TYR A 649 -8.81 3.95 -25.94
CA TYR A 649 -9.89 4.02 -24.98
C TYR A 649 -10.98 3.02 -25.33
N SER A 650 -11.20 2.04 -24.45
CA SER A 650 -12.22 0.98 -24.61
C SER A 650 -13.35 1.07 -23.57
N GLY A 651 -13.36 2.15 -22.74
CA GLY A 651 -14.38 2.37 -21.70
C GLY A 651 -13.77 2.66 -20.32
N GLY A 652 -14.62 2.96 -19.34
CA GLY A 652 -14.23 3.27 -17.96
C GLY A 652 -14.14 4.77 -17.64
N SER A 653 -13.69 5.11 -16.42
CA SER A 653 -13.57 6.50 -15.99
C SER A 653 -12.39 7.21 -16.67
N ARG A 654 -12.66 8.39 -17.21
CA ARG A 654 -11.65 9.27 -17.83
C ARG A 654 -11.20 10.40 -16.91
N ASN A 655 -11.94 10.63 -15.84
CA ASN A 655 -11.75 11.78 -14.95
C ASN A 655 -10.36 11.74 -14.30
N GLY A 656 -9.61 12.85 -14.41
CA GLY A 656 -8.23 12.98 -13.91
C GLY A 656 -7.18 12.26 -14.75
N LYS A 657 -7.52 11.74 -15.94
CA LYS A 657 -6.56 11.09 -16.86
C LYS A 657 -6.14 12.03 -17.96
N ILE A 658 -4.88 11.92 -18.38
CA ILE A 658 -4.39 12.58 -19.59
C ILE A 658 -4.88 11.76 -20.79
N VAL A 659 -5.58 12.42 -21.70
CA VAL A 659 -6.23 11.79 -22.86
C VAL A 659 -5.83 12.46 -24.14
N LEU A 660 -5.73 11.66 -25.21
CA LEU A 660 -5.73 12.14 -26.59
C LEU A 660 -7.18 12.20 -27.04
N VAL A 661 -7.63 13.38 -27.42
CA VAL A 661 -9.02 13.62 -27.87
C VAL A 661 -9.05 14.22 -29.26
N GLU A 662 -10.14 13.92 -29.98
CA GLU A 662 -10.55 14.53 -31.25
C GLU A 662 -11.83 15.32 -31.02
N HIS A 663 -11.92 16.53 -31.61
CA HIS A 663 -13.14 17.31 -31.64
C HIS A 663 -13.54 17.60 -33.09
N THR A 664 -14.69 17.08 -33.50
CA THR A 664 -15.08 17.06 -34.94
C THR A 664 -15.62 18.39 -35.44
N SER A 665 -15.98 19.35 -34.60
CA SER A 665 -16.63 20.61 -35.01
C SER A 665 -15.87 21.90 -34.71
N LYS A 666 -14.77 21.88 -33.93
CA LYS A 666 -13.97 23.05 -33.61
C LYS A 666 -12.60 23.01 -34.33
N GLN A 667 -12.45 23.84 -35.35
CA GLN A 667 -11.17 24.14 -36.02
C GLN A 667 -10.49 25.41 -35.47
N GLU A 668 -10.64 25.69 -34.20
CA GLU A 668 -10.02 26.88 -33.58
C GLU A 668 -8.55 26.64 -33.24
N SER A 669 -7.79 27.71 -33.03
CA SER A 669 -6.33 27.76 -32.91
C SER A 669 -5.70 26.83 -31.86
N GLU A 670 -6.46 26.34 -30.91
CA GLU A 670 -6.02 25.36 -29.89
C GLU A 670 -6.18 23.88 -30.31
N PHE A 671 -7.05 23.57 -31.26
CA PHE A 671 -7.22 22.26 -31.85
C PHE A 671 -6.55 22.09 -33.21
N GLY A 672 -5.77 23.02 -33.68
CA GLY A 672 -5.02 23.15 -34.95
C GLY A 672 -5.06 22.03 -35.99
N SER A 673 -5.24 20.80 -35.58
CA SER A 673 -5.39 19.57 -36.40
C SER A 673 -6.64 18.75 -36.02
N GLY A 674 -7.54 19.25 -35.16
CA GLY A 674 -8.67 18.48 -34.64
C GLY A 674 -8.32 17.58 -33.44
N TYR A 675 -7.03 17.42 -33.09
CA TYR A 675 -6.55 16.56 -32.03
C TYR A 675 -5.82 17.37 -30.94
N THR A 676 -6.01 17.02 -29.66
CA THR A 676 -5.26 17.60 -28.57
C THR A 676 -5.05 16.61 -27.43
N VAL A 677 -3.98 16.84 -26.62
CA VAL A 677 -3.73 16.10 -25.38
C VAL A 677 -3.99 17.01 -24.20
N LYS A 678 -4.84 16.60 -23.27
CA LYS A 678 -5.22 17.36 -22.08
C LYS A 678 -5.57 16.42 -20.93
N GLU A 679 -5.60 16.94 -19.72
CA GLU A 679 -6.21 16.24 -18.59
C GLU A 679 -7.73 16.38 -18.65
N TYR A 680 -8.45 15.26 -18.58
CA TYR A 680 -9.89 15.19 -18.73
C TYR A 680 -10.61 15.28 -17.39
N HIS A 681 -11.52 16.22 -17.25
CA HIS A 681 -12.44 16.33 -16.12
C HIS A 681 -13.88 16.40 -16.61
N SER A 682 -14.81 15.74 -15.90
CA SER A 682 -16.23 15.83 -16.21
C SER A 682 -17.09 15.98 -14.96
N ARG A 683 -18.12 16.81 -15.05
CA ARG A 683 -19.22 16.88 -14.09
C ARG A 683 -20.41 16.10 -14.67
N LYS A 684 -21.02 15.26 -13.83
CA LYS A 684 -22.18 14.46 -14.21
C LYS A 684 -23.43 15.04 -13.61
N ASN A 685 -24.52 15.09 -14.40
CA ASN A 685 -25.86 15.36 -13.90
C ASN A 685 -26.50 14.02 -13.54
N THR A 686 -27.08 13.92 -12.33
CA THR A 686 -27.69 12.70 -11.78
C THR A 686 -29.20 12.86 -11.62
N GLU A 687 -29.89 13.54 -12.53
CA GLU A 687 -31.35 13.60 -12.52
C GLU A 687 -31.94 12.46 -13.35
N GLY A 688 -32.51 11.45 -12.67
CA GLY A 688 -33.19 10.30 -13.27
C GLY A 688 -32.30 9.12 -13.63
N ASP A 689 -32.85 8.10 -14.27
CA ASP A 689 -32.19 6.84 -14.66
C ASP A 689 -31.19 7.00 -15.84
N GLN A 690 -31.08 8.18 -16.43
CA GLN A 690 -30.12 8.49 -17.50
C GLN A 690 -29.10 9.51 -16.98
N TRP A 691 -27.80 9.16 -17.08
CA TRP A 691 -26.74 10.12 -16.77
C TRP A 691 -26.27 10.83 -18.04
N SER A 692 -26.13 12.12 -17.97
CA SER A 692 -25.48 12.95 -19.00
C SER A 692 -24.30 13.70 -18.42
N HIS A 693 -23.35 14.11 -19.27
CA HIS A 693 -22.28 14.99 -18.84
C HIS A 693 -22.82 16.44 -18.81
N GLN A 694 -22.89 17.04 -17.65
CA GLN A 694 -23.25 18.45 -17.51
C GLN A 694 -22.20 19.37 -18.17
N SER A 695 -20.92 19.02 -18.03
CA SER A 695 -19.80 19.70 -18.70
C SER A 695 -18.57 18.79 -18.73
N VAL A 696 -17.73 19.00 -19.73
CA VAL A 696 -16.40 18.42 -19.84
C VAL A 696 -15.37 19.53 -19.84
N THR A 697 -14.36 19.44 -18.99
CA THR A 697 -13.24 20.38 -18.93
C THR A 697 -11.96 19.65 -19.34
N LEU A 698 -11.26 20.17 -20.35
CA LEU A 698 -9.96 19.69 -20.78
C LEU A 698 -8.89 20.66 -20.27
N LYS A 699 -8.08 20.21 -19.30
CA LYS A 699 -7.09 21.07 -18.63
C LYS A 699 -5.70 20.92 -19.24
N PRO A 700 -5.03 22.03 -19.59
CA PRO A 700 -3.63 22.01 -19.93
C PRO A 700 -2.76 21.84 -18.68
N LEU A 701 -1.75 21.00 -18.77
CA LEU A 701 -0.74 20.81 -17.72
C LEU A 701 0.56 21.50 -18.14
N THR A 702 0.58 22.82 -18.05
CA THR A 702 1.64 23.68 -18.57
C THR A 702 2.14 24.72 -17.56
N TYR A 703 3.38 25.17 -17.74
CA TYR A 703 3.92 26.35 -17.03
C TYR A 703 3.54 27.68 -17.74
N ASN A 704 3.07 27.63 -18.99
CA ASN A 704 2.68 28.81 -19.75
C ASN A 704 1.22 29.14 -19.47
N LEU A 705 0.98 30.32 -18.87
CA LEU A 705 -0.33 30.85 -18.48
C LEU A 705 -1.24 31.27 -19.65
N GLU A 706 -0.73 31.26 -20.87
CA GLU A 706 -1.52 31.55 -22.07
C GLU A 706 -2.51 30.42 -22.44
N TYR A 707 -2.23 29.20 -21.95
CA TYR A 707 -3.14 28.06 -22.15
C TYR A 707 -4.19 28.00 -21.07
N ALA A 708 -5.45 28.19 -21.46
CA ALA A 708 -6.59 28.13 -20.57
C ALA A 708 -7.29 26.76 -20.57
N ASP A 709 -8.11 26.50 -19.59
CA ASP A 709 -9.00 25.34 -19.55
C ASP A 709 -10.01 25.44 -20.71
N ILE A 710 -10.24 24.33 -21.41
CA ILE A 710 -11.25 24.25 -22.47
C ILE A 710 -12.51 23.65 -21.83
N GLU A 711 -13.53 24.47 -21.67
CA GLU A 711 -14.82 24.03 -21.17
C GLU A 711 -15.78 23.71 -22.32
N LEU A 712 -16.33 22.50 -22.33
CA LEU A 712 -17.30 22.02 -23.30
C LEU A 712 -18.64 21.82 -22.59
N THR A 713 -19.69 22.41 -23.17
CA THR A 713 -21.08 22.18 -22.75
C THR A 713 -21.54 20.75 -23.10
N GLU A 714 -22.72 20.34 -22.64
CA GLU A 714 -23.30 19.04 -22.96
C GLU A 714 -23.37 18.79 -24.48
N ASP A 715 -23.90 19.76 -25.25
CA ASP A 715 -24.01 19.65 -26.70
C ASP A 715 -22.66 19.60 -27.41
N GLU A 716 -21.67 20.34 -26.94
CA GLU A 716 -20.31 20.33 -27.50
C GLU A 716 -19.57 19.05 -27.16
N SER A 717 -19.83 18.47 -25.99
CA SER A 717 -19.19 17.23 -25.54
C SER A 717 -19.58 15.99 -26.35
N ILE A 718 -20.70 16.03 -27.06
CA ILE A 718 -21.15 14.97 -27.99
C ILE A 718 -20.15 14.80 -29.13
N ASN A 719 -19.51 15.88 -29.54
CA ASN A 719 -18.54 15.90 -30.65
C ASN A 719 -17.10 15.59 -30.19
N LEU A 720 -16.90 15.28 -28.90
CA LEU A 720 -15.59 14.94 -28.34
C LEU A 720 -15.39 13.42 -28.31
N ILE A 721 -14.42 12.95 -29.08
CA ILE A 721 -14.04 11.54 -29.12
C ILE A 721 -12.74 11.36 -28.34
N VAL A 722 -12.73 10.53 -27.29
CA VAL A 722 -11.51 10.11 -26.61
C VAL A 722 -10.90 8.93 -27.36
N ILE A 723 -9.75 9.14 -27.98
CA ILE A 723 -9.04 8.15 -28.79
C ILE A 723 -8.19 7.23 -27.92
N GLY A 724 -7.44 7.82 -26.99
CA GLY A 724 -6.53 7.06 -26.15
C GLY A 724 -6.23 7.73 -24.82
N ILE A 725 -5.77 6.92 -23.88
CA ILE A 725 -5.27 7.33 -22.58
C ILE A 725 -3.75 7.31 -22.64
N PHE A 726 -3.12 8.36 -22.17
CA PHE A 726 -1.68 8.50 -22.07
C PHE A 726 -1.10 7.44 -21.11
N GLU A 727 -0.07 6.72 -21.53
CA GLU A 727 0.68 5.75 -20.73
C GLU A 727 2.02 6.32 -20.27
N CYS A 728 2.82 6.82 -21.21
CA CYS A 728 4.14 7.43 -20.89
C CYS A 728 4.72 8.21 -22.06
N VAL A 729 5.75 9.00 -21.77
CA VAL A 729 6.70 9.51 -22.75
C VAL A 729 7.71 8.39 -23.03
N LEU A 730 7.95 8.09 -24.33
CA LEU A 730 8.85 7.05 -24.82
C LEU A 730 10.27 7.58 -25.02
#